data_173cf1e43ec2604b1ed80204afa98a14
#
_entry.id   173cf1e43ec2604b1ed80204afa98a14
#
_cell.length_a   1.000
_cell.length_b   1.000
_cell.length_c   1.000
_cell.angle_alpha   90.00
_cell.angle_beta   90.00
_cell.angle_gamma   90.00
#
_symmetry.space_group_name_H-M   'P 1'
#
loop_
_entity.id
_entity.type
_entity.pdbx_description
1 polymer ?
#
loop_
_entity_poly.entity_id
_entity_poly.type
_entity_poly.pdbx_seq_one_letter_code
_entity_poly.pdbx_strand_id
1 'polypeptide(L)'
;MQMTSKFDLTQTIRELSRDTQELDPSLLVSATYDGEKKRAVLKLYNAADQRIYLWYDNTEHKPYCYTKIQPNELSSLDGRRDIYAIETEQKFDLLNDRQITVTKIIAKDPLAIGGTSTEKSVRNLIEVWEADIKYYENYLYDRKLIVGTYYAIRNGNLMQHTYKVSEQVELALKSLVWDKITESISTDGESRRYITDWAKLLNQPIPKIKRAALDIEVASEEERIPDTKRADNEVIAVSFVGSDDLNEVLMLKQANSQYGENKLDSKIKIGFYDDEKELIRAVFNRILYYPCIITYNGDDFDLPYLYNRALNLGISKDEIPLIVQRDAITLKHGVHIDLYRTFSNRSIQGYAFNHKYSELTLNAVSEALINESKIDFEGGIDKLPLYELARYCHNDSRLTYKLTSFSNDLLMRLLVVVSRVGRMPIDDISRLGVSQWIRSMFYFEHRKQNVLIPRREELEMKGQSSTAAIIKDKKYRGGFVVEPKTGVHFDVVVLDFASLYPSIIKVYNLSYETVRCVHDECKSNIIPETEHWVCKKRKGMESLLIGSLRDLRVNYYKQLSRDKSLSKEEKGLYDIISQALKVILNASYGVMGAEIFPLYCLPVADATASIGRYAMTKTIEKCKDLDIQVIYGDTDSLFLKGPSTSQIESVANWAKQELGVDLDLDKQYRYVAFSERKKNYLGVQEDGNVDVKGLTGKKSHTPPFIRNAFYAVVDILSTVNTEADFEGAREKIIKIIKDNATRLKAKEIPLTELAFNVMVGKSPNEYKKTVPQHIRAAEMLEKSGKRAVRAGDIVSYIKTTTSTSVKPVELTKRDEIDTQKYLEYMESTFDQILSALGYEFDVILGASKLEDFFFTN
;
A
#
# COMPACT_ATOMS: atom_id res chain seq x y z
N MET A 1 16.45 -36.65 -20.67
CA MET A 1 15.36 -37.22 -21.45
C MET A 1 14.72 -36.07 -22.21
N GLN A 2 15.08 -35.90 -23.50
CA GLN A 2 14.54 -34.85 -24.37
C GLN A 2 13.05 -35.12 -24.58
N MET A 3 12.19 -34.30 -23.96
CA MET A 3 10.78 -34.26 -24.35
C MET A 3 10.66 -33.33 -25.57
N THR A 4 10.91 -33.85 -26.78
CA THR A 4 10.61 -33.18 -28.05
C THR A 4 9.23 -33.62 -28.55
N SER A 5 8.19 -33.33 -27.82
CA SER A 5 6.89 -33.12 -28.46
C SER A 5 6.78 -31.61 -28.69
N LYS A 6 6.65 -31.16 -29.95
CA LYS A 6 6.36 -29.74 -30.27
C LYS A 6 5.12 -29.33 -29.51
N PHE A 7 5.30 -28.57 -28.43
CA PHE A 7 4.21 -28.10 -27.60
C PHE A 7 3.49 -27.00 -28.39
N ASP A 8 2.24 -27.24 -28.75
CA ASP A 8 1.42 -26.27 -29.47
C ASP A 8 0.77 -25.27 -28.50
N LEU A 9 1.44 -24.14 -28.30
CA LEU A 9 0.96 -23.05 -27.44
C LEU A 9 -0.42 -22.54 -27.87
N THR A 10 -0.68 -22.46 -29.17
CA THR A 10 -1.96 -22.00 -29.70
C THR A 10 -3.09 -22.93 -29.31
N GLN A 11 -2.86 -24.26 -29.44
CA GLN A 11 -3.84 -25.24 -29.00
C GLN A 11 -4.07 -25.19 -27.49
N THR A 12 -3.00 -25.11 -26.70
CA THR A 12 -3.09 -25.02 -25.24
C THR A 12 -3.87 -23.78 -24.81
N ILE A 13 -3.56 -22.61 -25.39
CA ILE A 13 -4.28 -21.37 -25.10
C ILE A 13 -5.75 -21.50 -25.46
N ARG A 14 -6.10 -22.08 -26.60
CA ARG A 14 -7.48 -22.34 -26.99
C ARG A 14 -8.22 -23.25 -26.03
N GLU A 15 -7.57 -24.32 -25.56
CA GLU A 15 -8.15 -25.26 -24.60
C GLU A 15 -8.41 -24.60 -23.25
N LEU A 16 -7.46 -23.85 -22.74
CA LEU A 16 -7.59 -23.09 -21.50
C LEU A 16 -8.62 -21.93 -21.60
N SER A 17 -8.87 -21.41 -22.83
CA SER A 17 -9.86 -20.34 -23.10
C SER A 17 -11.28 -20.87 -23.30
N ARG A 18 -11.53 -22.15 -23.15
CA ARG A 18 -12.89 -22.69 -23.25
C ARG A 18 -13.76 -22.20 -22.12
N ASP A 19 -15.02 -21.91 -22.46
CA ASP A 19 -16.02 -21.56 -21.46
C ASP A 19 -16.37 -22.79 -20.62
N THR A 20 -16.25 -22.64 -19.32
CA THR A 20 -16.43 -23.72 -18.37
C THR A 20 -17.91 -23.95 -18.09
N GLN A 21 -18.40 -25.20 -18.28
CA GLN A 21 -19.80 -25.56 -18.09
C GLN A 21 -20.08 -26.19 -16.73
N GLU A 22 -19.10 -26.91 -16.15
CA GLU A 22 -19.18 -27.54 -14.84
C GLU A 22 -17.91 -27.26 -14.04
N LEU A 23 -18.05 -26.78 -12.83
CA LEU A 23 -16.94 -26.52 -11.91
C LEU A 23 -17.40 -26.58 -10.46
N ASP A 24 -16.70 -27.33 -9.64
CA ASP A 24 -16.92 -27.32 -8.20
C ASP A 24 -16.52 -25.98 -7.55
N PRO A 25 -16.97 -25.72 -6.31
CA PRO A 25 -16.74 -24.44 -5.66
C PRO A 25 -15.28 -23.99 -5.75
N SER A 26 -15.05 -22.91 -6.47
CA SER A 26 -13.73 -22.38 -6.80
C SER A 26 -13.66 -20.89 -6.46
N LEU A 27 -12.45 -20.43 -6.08
CA LEU A 27 -12.22 -19.05 -5.65
C LEU A 27 -12.24 -18.09 -6.85
N LEU A 28 -13.12 -17.10 -6.84
CA LEU A 28 -13.08 -16.03 -7.83
C LEU A 28 -11.84 -15.15 -7.56
N VAL A 29 -10.88 -15.16 -8.46
CA VAL A 29 -9.60 -14.43 -8.29
C VAL A 29 -9.50 -13.17 -9.14
N SER A 30 -10.14 -13.14 -10.30
CA SER A 30 -10.10 -11.98 -11.20
C SER A 30 -11.34 -11.90 -12.08
N ALA A 31 -11.60 -10.71 -12.60
CA ALA A 31 -12.63 -10.41 -13.60
C ALA A 31 -12.08 -9.41 -14.61
N THR A 32 -12.32 -9.65 -15.90
CA THR A 32 -11.85 -8.80 -16.99
C THR A 32 -12.91 -8.65 -18.07
N TYR A 33 -12.64 -7.85 -19.08
CA TYR A 33 -13.46 -7.73 -20.29
C TYR A 33 -12.74 -8.36 -21.47
N ASP A 34 -13.40 -9.29 -22.13
CA ASP A 34 -12.95 -9.85 -23.41
C ASP A 34 -13.51 -8.99 -24.55
N GLY A 35 -12.64 -8.20 -25.19
CA GLY A 35 -13.02 -7.28 -26.27
C GLY A 35 -13.45 -7.96 -27.56
N GLU A 36 -12.99 -9.20 -27.83
CA GLU A 36 -13.39 -9.98 -29.02
C GLU A 36 -14.78 -10.58 -28.84
N LYS A 37 -15.01 -11.23 -27.70
CA LYS A 37 -16.31 -11.81 -27.35
C LYS A 37 -17.32 -10.78 -26.84
N LYS A 38 -16.85 -9.55 -26.51
CA LYS A 38 -17.66 -8.45 -25.92
C LYS A 38 -18.42 -8.86 -24.66
N ARG A 39 -17.74 -9.62 -23.77
CA ARG A 39 -18.33 -10.17 -22.54
C ARG A 39 -17.38 -10.01 -21.36
N ALA A 40 -17.93 -10.02 -20.16
CA ALA A 40 -17.15 -10.21 -18.95
C ALA A 40 -16.61 -11.65 -18.90
N VAL A 41 -15.39 -11.81 -18.42
CA VAL A 41 -14.78 -13.11 -18.15
C VAL A 41 -14.31 -13.16 -16.71
N LEU A 42 -14.70 -14.20 -16.01
CA LEU A 42 -14.29 -14.48 -14.63
C LEU A 42 -13.22 -15.56 -14.61
N LYS A 43 -12.23 -15.39 -13.74
CA LYS A 43 -11.18 -16.36 -13.49
C LYS A 43 -11.40 -17.01 -12.13
N LEU A 44 -11.64 -18.32 -12.14
CA LEU A 44 -11.98 -19.13 -10.97
C LEU A 44 -10.83 -20.10 -10.68
N TYR A 45 -10.20 -19.96 -9.52
CA TYR A 45 -9.14 -20.85 -9.07
C TYR A 45 -9.73 -22.06 -8.33
N ASN A 46 -9.58 -23.25 -8.88
CA ASN A 46 -9.94 -24.48 -8.21
C ASN A 46 -8.74 -25.01 -7.39
N ALA A 47 -8.96 -25.20 -6.09
CA ALA A 47 -7.90 -25.60 -5.18
C ALA A 47 -7.58 -27.10 -5.25
N ALA A 48 -8.49 -27.94 -5.75
CA ALA A 48 -8.32 -29.40 -5.81
C ALA A 48 -7.32 -29.80 -6.92
N ASP A 49 -7.45 -29.19 -8.11
CA ASP A 49 -6.55 -29.42 -9.23
C ASP A 49 -5.52 -28.31 -9.46
N GLN A 50 -5.60 -27.22 -8.66
CA GLN A 50 -4.69 -26.11 -8.67
C GLN A 50 -4.63 -25.36 -10.03
N ARG A 51 -5.77 -25.19 -10.69
CA ARG A 51 -5.90 -24.54 -12.00
C ARG A 51 -6.87 -23.37 -11.98
N ILE A 52 -6.77 -22.50 -12.99
CA ILE A 52 -7.75 -21.45 -13.27
C ILE A 52 -8.67 -21.92 -14.39
N TYR A 53 -9.96 -21.69 -14.18
CA TYR A 53 -11.04 -21.92 -15.13
C TYR A 53 -11.66 -20.59 -15.53
N LEU A 54 -11.99 -20.45 -16.81
CA LEU A 54 -12.65 -19.27 -17.35
C LEU A 54 -14.14 -19.51 -17.46
N TRP A 55 -14.92 -18.54 -17.01
CA TRP A 55 -16.34 -18.50 -17.25
C TRP A 55 -16.70 -17.15 -17.91
N TYR A 56 -17.41 -17.22 -19.03
CA TYR A 56 -17.85 -16.05 -19.79
C TYR A 56 -19.30 -15.71 -19.44
N ASP A 57 -19.59 -14.42 -19.27
CA ASP A 57 -20.95 -13.97 -18.97
C ASP A 57 -21.94 -14.48 -20.02
N ASN A 58 -23.01 -15.11 -19.54
CA ASN A 58 -24.14 -15.58 -20.36
C ASN A 58 -25.42 -14.78 -20.10
N THR A 59 -25.34 -13.65 -19.39
CA THR A 59 -26.49 -12.81 -19.03
C THR A 59 -26.65 -11.59 -19.95
N GLU A 60 -25.80 -11.49 -20.99
CA GLU A 60 -25.78 -10.38 -21.96
C GLU A 60 -25.61 -8.99 -21.33
N HIS A 61 -24.94 -8.92 -20.17
CA HIS A 61 -24.63 -7.65 -19.51
C HIS A 61 -23.85 -6.71 -20.45
N LYS A 62 -24.27 -5.46 -20.51
CA LYS A 62 -23.69 -4.44 -21.40
C LYS A 62 -23.19 -3.23 -20.60
N PRO A 63 -22.19 -2.49 -21.12
CA PRO A 63 -21.74 -1.24 -20.53
C PRO A 63 -22.83 -0.16 -20.58
N TYR A 64 -22.90 0.68 -19.55
CA TYR A 64 -23.88 1.75 -19.48
C TYR A 64 -23.39 2.92 -18.60
N CYS A 65 -24.10 4.04 -18.71
CA CYS A 65 -24.03 5.18 -17.78
C CYS A 65 -25.43 5.76 -17.58
N TYR A 66 -25.55 6.69 -16.64
CA TYR A 66 -26.80 7.40 -16.38
C TYR A 66 -26.72 8.86 -16.75
N THR A 67 -27.87 9.47 -17.08
CA THR A 67 -28.05 10.92 -17.19
C THR A 67 -29.39 11.31 -16.55
N LYS A 68 -29.52 12.57 -16.13
CA LYS A 68 -30.79 13.16 -15.65
C LYS A 68 -31.61 13.76 -16.81
N ILE A 69 -31.05 13.81 -18.03
CA ILE A 69 -31.72 14.27 -19.25
C ILE A 69 -32.77 13.21 -19.66
N GLN A 70 -33.96 13.66 -20.04
CA GLN A 70 -35.01 12.75 -20.48
C GLN A 70 -34.69 12.12 -21.86
N PRO A 71 -35.16 10.89 -22.14
CA PRO A 71 -34.85 10.19 -23.40
C PRO A 71 -35.17 10.99 -24.67
N ASN A 72 -36.28 11.76 -24.68
CA ASN A 72 -36.70 12.59 -25.82
C ASN A 72 -35.82 13.84 -26.05
N GLU A 73 -34.95 14.18 -25.11
CA GLU A 73 -34.03 15.32 -25.18
C GLU A 73 -32.60 14.92 -25.59
N LEU A 74 -32.37 13.64 -25.85
CA LEU A 74 -31.05 13.07 -26.16
C LEU A 74 -30.74 13.03 -27.66
N SER A 75 -31.13 14.08 -28.41
CA SER A 75 -30.93 14.16 -29.87
C SER A 75 -29.46 14.02 -30.31
N SER A 76 -28.50 14.34 -29.44
CA SER A 76 -27.05 14.14 -29.69
C SER A 76 -26.65 12.65 -29.80
N LEU A 77 -27.50 11.74 -29.37
CA LEU A 77 -27.29 10.29 -29.42
C LEU A 77 -28.09 9.61 -30.53
N ASP A 78 -28.96 10.35 -31.26
CA ASP A 78 -29.83 9.80 -32.29
C ASP A 78 -28.99 9.20 -33.45
N GLY A 79 -29.40 8.03 -33.89
CA GLY A 79 -28.76 7.32 -35.01
C GLY A 79 -27.40 6.70 -34.72
N ARG A 80 -26.92 6.75 -33.47
CA ARG A 80 -25.64 6.13 -33.08
C ARG A 80 -25.75 4.60 -33.09
N ARG A 81 -24.91 3.95 -33.89
CA ARG A 81 -24.87 2.48 -34.02
C ARG A 81 -24.22 1.77 -32.84
N ASP A 82 -23.43 2.47 -32.02
CA ASP A 82 -22.73 1.96 -30.84
C ASP A 82 -23.60 2.01 -29.56
N ILE A 83 -24.74 2.71 -29.58
CA ILE A 83 -25.76 2.64 -28.54
C ILE A 83 -26.64 1.41 -28.75
N TYR A 84 -26.92 0.68 -27.69
CA TYR A 84 -27.76 -0.51 -27.71
C TYR A 84 -29.23 -0.19 -27.37
N ALA A 85 -29.45 0.54 -26.26
CA ALA A 85 -30.75 0.97 -25.78
C ALA A 85 -30.65 2.21 -24.90
N ILE A 86 -31.76 2.95 -24.81
CA ILE A 86 -31.97 4.06 -23.87
C ILE A 86 -33.23 3.73 -23.07
N GLU A 87 -33.10 3.63 -21.74
CA GLU A 87 -34.16 3.19 -20.85
C GLU A 87 -34.30 4.14 -19.66
N THR A 88 -35.43 4.17 -18.99
CA THR A 88 -35.58 4.90 -17.71
C THR A 88 -35.50 3.95 -16.53
N GLU A 89 -34.83 4.38 -15.47
CA GLU A 89 -34.65 3.60 -14.23
C GLU A 89 -34.90 4.49 -13.00
N GLN A 90 -35.44 3.91 -11.93
CA GLN A 90 -35.55 4.60 -10.63
C GLN A 90 -34.27 4.38 -9.82
N LYS A 91 -33.68 5.46 -9.34
CA LYS A 91 -32.53 5.44 -8.42
C LYS A 91 -32.82 6.25 -7.17
N PHE A 92 -32.16 5.90 -6.07
CA PHE A 92 -32.22 6.73 -4.88
C PHE A 92 -31.07 7.76 -4.90
N ASP A 93 -31.40 9.02 -4.72
CA ASP A 93 -30.46 10.13 -4.57
C ASP A 93 -30.22 10.37 -3.09
N LEU A 94 -29.07 9.91 -2.57
CA LEU A 94 -28.71 10.04 -1.15
C LEU A 94 -28.49 11.50 -0.72
N LEU A 95 -28.05 12.38 -1.63
CA LEU A 95 -27.78 13.77 -1.30
C LEU A 95 -29.07 14.55 -1.02
N ASN A 96 -30.12 14.23 -1.78
CA ASN A 96 -31.42 14.90 -1.68
C ASN A 96 -32.47 14.04 -0.95
N ASP A 97 -32.10 12.84 -0.46
CA ASP A 97 -32.96 11.88 0.26
C ASP A 97 -34.29 11.59 -0.45
N ARG A 98 -34.23 11.32 -1.76
CA ARG A 98 -35.41 11.08 -2.59
C ARG A 98 -35.17 10.12 -3.74
N GLN A 99 -36.26 9.47 -4.19
CA GLN A 99 -36.26 8.73 -5.45
C GLN A 99 -36.19 9.71 -6.64
N ILE A 100 -35.41 9.36 -7.64
CA ILE A 100 -35.29 10.10 -8.89
C ILE A 100 -35.41 9.14 -10.08
N THR A 101 -35.96 9.62 -11.17
CA THR A 101 -35.93 8.93 -12.45
C THR A 101 -34.71 9.38 -13.22
N VAL A 102 -33.91 8.43 -13.66
CA VAL A 102 -32.70 8.65 -14.50
C VAL A 102 -32.85 7.90 -15.81
N THR A 103 -32.21 8.43 -16.84
CA THR A 103 -32.09 7.76 -18.14
C THR A 103 -30.82 6.92 -18.15
N LYS A 104 -30.94 5.62 -18.40
CA LYS A 104 -29.86 4.67 -18.56
C LYS A 104 -29.51 4.53 -20.03
N ILE A 105 -28.29 4.89 -20.37
CA ILE A 105 -27.76 4.78 -21.74
C ILE A 105 -26.89 3.54 -21.81
N ILE A 106 -27.34 2.52 -22.53
CA ILE A 106 -26.71 1.21 -22.67
C ILE A 106 -25.96 1.19 -24.00
N ALA A 107 -24.69 0.87 -23.99
CA ALA A 107 -23.86 0.80 -25.18
C ALA A 107 -23.48 -0.64 -25.55
N LYS A 108 -22.99 -0.84 -26.77
CA LYS A 108 -22.49 -2.14 -27.24
C LYS A 108 -21.05 -2.42 -26.85
N ASP A 109 -20.31 -1.35 -26.54
CA ASP A 109 -18.89 -1.39 -26.22
C ASP A 109 -18.57 -0.37 -25.11
N PRO A 110 -17.70 -0.68 -24.13
CA PRO A 110 -17.33 0.24 -23.07
C PRO A 110 -16.74 1.58 -23.56
N LEU A 111 -16.03 1.60 -24.70
CA LEU A 111 -15.43 2.81 -25.26
C LEU A 111 -16.48 3.83 -25.70
N ALA A 112 -17.68 3.40 -26.05
CA ALA A 112 -18.78 4.30 -26.38
C ALA A 112 -19.25 5.13 -25.17
N ILE A 113 -19.13 4.59 -23.95
CA ILE A 113 -19.49 5.29 -22.71
C ILE A 113 -18.39 6.24 -22.27
N GLY A 114 -17.16 5.76 -22.08
CA GLY A 114 -16.12 6.46 -21.32
C GLY A 114 -14.67 6.28 -21.79
N GLY A 115 -14.42 6.05 -23.09
CA GLY A 115 -13.05 5.99 -23.61
C GLY A 115 -12.30 7.33 -23.45
N THR A 116 -11.05 7.28 -22.97
CA THR A 116 -10.24 8.49 -22.75
C THR A 116 -9.78 9.19 -24.04
N SER A 117 -9.87 8.51 -25.18
CA SER A 117 -9.33 8.98 -26.46
C SER A 117 -10.37 9.33 -27.52
N THR A 118 -11.67 9.18 -27.23
CA THR A 118 -12.71 9.43 -28.22
C THR A 118 -13.56 10.64 -27.83
N GLU A 119 -13.43 11.73 -28.58
CA GLU A 119 -14.32 12.90 -28.50
C GLU A 119 -15.81 12.54 -28.64
N LYS A 120 -16.10 11.36 -29.20
CA LYS A 120 -17.45 10.85 -29.47
C LYS A 120 -18.04 9.98 -28.35
N SER A 121 -17.33 9.73 -27.25
CA SER A 121 -17.90 8.96 -26.14
C SER A 121 -19.06 9.72 -25.49
N VAL A 122 -20.05 9.00 -24.96
CA VAL A 122 -21.25 9.60 -24.35
C VAL A 122 -20.89 10.63 -23.27
N ARG A 123 -19.91 10.31 -22.41
CA ARG A 123 -19.48 11.21 -21.34
C ARG A 123 -18.88 12.55 -21.78
N ASN A 124 -18.42 12.64 -23.05
CA ASN A 124 -17.87 13.87 -23.62
C ASN A 124 -18.92 14.70 -24.35
N LEU A 125 -20.11 14.13 -24.61
CA LEU A 125 -21.19 14.78 -25.32
C LEU A 125 -22.26 15.35 -24.41
N ILE A 126 -22.55 14.67 -23.30
CA ILE A 126 -23.60 15.06 -22.37
C ILE A 126 -23.16 14.83 -20.91
N GLU A 127 -23.87 15.44 -19.98
CA GLU A 127 -23.66 15.22 -18.57
C GLU A 127 -24.13 13.83 -18.15
N VAL A 128 -23.20 13.04 -17.56
CA VAL A 128 -23.44 11.66 -17.17
C VAL A 128 -22.92 11.32 -15.79
N TRP A 129 -23.52 10.31 -15.18
CA TRP A 129 -23.10 9.67 -13.92
C TRP A 129 -22.54 8.28 -14.21
N GLU A 130 -21.51 7.87 -13.43
CA GLU A 130 -20.97 6.50 -13.44
C GLU A 130 -20.31 6.04 -14.75
N ALA A 131 -19.95 6.98 -15.63
CA ALA A 131 -19.31 6.70 -16.92
C ALA A 131 -17.80 6.42 -16.82
N ASP A 132 -17.18 6.63 -15.66
CA ASP A 132 -15.76 6.41 -15.37
C ASP A 132 -15.47 5.06 -14.71
N ILE A 133 -16.52 4.27 -14.41
CA ILE A 133 -16.39 2.94 -13.83
C ILE A 133 -16.02 1.95 -14.94
N LYS A 134 -14.94 1.19 -14.73
CA LYS A 134 -14.53 0.18 -15.71
C LYS A 134 -15.62 -0.89 -15.87
N TYR A 135 -15.77 -1.42 -17.08
CA TYR A 135 -16.85 -2.36 -17.39
C TYR A 135 -16.89 -3.57 -16.44
N TYR A 136 -15.75 -4.22 -16.17
CA TYR A 136 -15.73 -5.39 -15.30
C TYR A 136 -16.02 -5.05 -13.83
N GLU A 137 -15.70 -3.81 -13.38
CA GLU A 137 -16.11 -3.31 -12.06
C GLU A 137 -17.65 -3.17 -12.01
N ASN A 138 -18.24 -2.50 -13.01
CA ASN A 138 -19.71 -2.43 -13.15
C ASN A 138 -20.36 -3.81 -13.14
N TYR A 139 -19.80 -4.74 -13.91
CA TYR A 139 -20.28 -6.11 -13.97
C TYR A 139 -20.27 -6.79 -12.59
N LEU A 140 -19.16 -6.69 -11.86
CA LEU A 140 -19.05 -7.25 -10.51
C LEU A 140 -20.09 -6.63 -9.56
N TYR A 141 -20.28 -5.31 -9.64
CA TYR A 141 -21.21 -4.59 -8.76
C TYR A 141 -22.67 -4.96 -9.06
N ASP A 142 -23.07 -4.98 -10.32
CA ASP A 142 -24.44 -5.29 -10.75
C ASP A 142 -24.82 -6.74 -10.44
N ARG A 143 -23.90 -7.66 -10.66
CA ARG A 143 -24.07 -9.08 -10.38
C ARG A 143 -23.82 -9.42 -8.89
N LYS A 144 -23.44 -8.45 -8.07
CA LYS A 144 -23.08 -8.60 -6.64
C LYS A 144 -22.02 -9.67 -6.41
N LEU A 145 -21.07 -9.80 -7.36
CA LEU A 145 -19.98 -10.75 -7.29
C LEU A 145 -18.85 -10.20 -6.42
N ILE A 146 -18.31 -11.05 -5.55
CA ILE A 146 -17.26 -10.68 -4.61
C ILE A 146 -16.02 -11.50 -4.91
N VAL A 147 -14.97 -10.84 -5.35
CA VAL A 147 -13.65 -11.47 -5.57
C VAL A 147 -13.09 -11.96 -4.23
N GLY A 148 -12.40 -13.09 -4.25
CA GLY A 148 -11.91 -13.75 -3.03
C GLY A 148 -12.96 -14.63 -2.33
N THR A 149 -14.14 -14.85 -2.93
CA THR A 149 -15.18 -15.79 -2.48
C THR A 149 -15.39 -16.90 -3.49
N TYR A 150 -16.25 -17.86 -3.16
CA TYR A 150 -16.40 -19.11 -3.91
C TYR A 150 -17.65 -19.13 -4.78
N TYR A 151 -17.48 -19.65 -5.99
CA TYR A 151 -18.53 -19.88 -6.96
C TYR A 151 -18.39 -21.27 -7.57
N ALA A 152 -19.51 -21.91 -7.85
CA ALA A 152 -19.60 -23.14 -8.63
C ALA A 152 -20.21 -22.83 -10.00
N ILE A 153 -19.91 -23.65 -11.00
CA ILE A 153 -20.59 -23.59 -12.29
C ILE A 153 -21.40 -24.87 -12.45
N ARG A 154 -22.68 -24.76 -12.78
CA ARG A 154 -23.59 -25.88 -13.04
C ARG A 154 -24.40 -25.58 -14.30
N ASN A 155 -24.27 -26.48 -15.30
CA ASN A 155 -24.92 -26.30 -16.60
C ASN A 155 -24.65 -24.91 -17.21
N GLY A 156 -23.38 -24.45 -17.14
CA GLY A 156 -22.95 -23.15 -17.63
C GLY A 156 -23.36 -21.94 -16.79
N ASN A 157 -24.12 -22.13 -15.71
CA ASN A 157 -24.57 -21.03 -14.85
C ASN A 157 -23.67 -20.86 -13.63
N LEU A 158 -23.28 -19.62 -13.37
CA LEU A 158 -22.48 -19.24 -12.20
C LEU A 158 -23.37 -19.18 -10.94
N MET A 159 -23.00 -19.94 -9.91
CA MET A 159 -23.72 -20.04 -8.64
C MET A 159 -22.80 -19.68 -7.48
N GLN A 160 -23.23 -18.77 -6.61
CA GLN A 160 -22.49 -18.45 -5.41
C GLN A 160 -22.47 -19.64 -4.44
N HIS A 161 -21.28 -19.98 -3.93
CA HIS A 161 -21.11 -20.97 -2.89
C HIS A 161 -20.64 -20.31 -1.61
N THR A 162 -21.36 -20.56 -0.49
CA THR A 162 -21.01 -19.99 0.82
C THR A 162 -20.65 -21.12 1.77
N TYR A 163 -19.43 -21.12 2.27
CA TYR A 163 -19.02 -22.03 3.33
C TYR A 163 -19.73 -21.67 4.63
N LYS A 164 -20.22 -22.68 5.34
CA LYS A 164 -20.77 -22.45 6.69
C LYS A 164 -19.64 -21.98 7.61
N VAL A 165 -19.91 -20.93 8.32
CA VAL A 165 -19.01 -20.45 9.38
C VAL A 165 -19.08 -21.47 10.54
N SER A 166 -17.98 -21.70 11.24
CA SER A 166 -17.98 -22.64 12.37
C SER A 166 -18.95 -22.17 13.46
N GLU A 167 -19.52 -23.11 14.19
CA GLU A 167 -20.46 -22.80 15.28
C GLU A 167 -19.83 -21.89 16.35
N GLN A 168 -18.51 -22.05 16.60
CA GLN A 168 -17.76 -21.20 17.51
C GLN A 168 -17.70 -19.74 17.02
N VAL A 169 -17.49 -19.53 15.72
CA VAL A 169 -17.50 -18.19 15.12
C VAL A 169 -18.91 -17.58 15.17
N GLU A 170 -19.93 -18.38 14.93
CA GLU A 170 -21.33 -17.91 15.06
C GLU A 170 -21.67 -17.52 16.51
N LEU A 171 -21.25 -18.33 17.49
CA LEU A 171 -21.44 -18.02 18.92
C LEU A 171 -20.67 -16.77 19.33
N ALA A 172 -19.40 -16.63 18.93
CA ALA A 172 -18.60 -15.44 19.21
C ALA A 172 -19.16 -14.19 18.53
N LEU A 173 -19.71 -14.30 17.32
CA LEU A 173 -20.41 -13.20 16.64
C LEU A 173 -21.71 -12.85 17.34
N LYS A 174 -22.48 -13.85 17.82
CA LYS A 174 -23.69 -13.60 18.61
C LYS A 174 -23.34 -12.87 19.90
N SER A 175 -22.33 -13.31 20.65
CA SER A 175 -21.87 -12.61 21.84
C SER A 175 -21.39 -11.19 21.55
N LEU A 176 -20.60 -10.99 20.47
CA LEU A 176 -20.19 -9.66 20.03
C LEU A 176 -21.37 -8.75 19.69
N VAL A 177 -22.33 -9.28 18.94
CA VAL A 177 -23.49 -8.52 18.45
C VAL A 177 -24.54 -8.30 19.55
N TRP A 178 -24.72 -9.25 20.49
CA TRP A 178 -25.74 -9.18 21.51
C TRP A 178 -25.26 -8.62 22.86
N ASP A 179 -24.03 -8.97 23.30
CA ASP A 179 -23.58 -8.65 24.65
C ASP A 179 -22.74 -7.37 24.72
N LYS A 180 -21.81 -7.17 23.79
CA LYS A 180 -20.87 -6.03 23.82
C LYS A 180 -21.32 -4.80 23.06
N ILE A 181 -22.18 -4.97 22.05
CA ILE A 181 -22.69 -3.85 21.26
C ILE A 181 -23.98 -3.27 21.88
N THR A 182 -24.70 -4.03 22.69
CA THR A 182 -25.86 -3.53 23.44
C THR A 182 -25.50 -2.59 24.59
N GLU A 183 -24.30 -2.64 25.14
CA GLU A 183 -23.82 -1.72 26.17
C GLU A 183 -23.40 -0.34 25.64
N SER A 184 -23.10 -0.20 24.36
CA SER A 184 -22.76 1.08 23.75
C SER A 184 -23.80 1.51 22.72
N ILE A 185 -24.73 2.37 23.15
CA ILE A 185 -25.64 3.24 22.33
C ILE A 185 -26.23 2.58 21.08
N SER A 186 -27.51 2.20 21.17
CA SER A 186 -28.44 1.85 20.07
C SER A 186 -27.80 1.33 18.77
N THR A 187 -27.40 0.08 18.75
CA THR A 187 -27.12 -0.63 17.52
C THR A 187 -28.46 -0.89 16.80
N ASP A 188 -28.73 -0.08 15.79
CA ASP A 188 -29.82 -0.33 14.88
C ASP A 188 -29.62 -1.68 14.15
N GLY A 189 -30.71 -2.26 13.68
CA GLY A 189 -30.68 -3.55 12.98
C GLY A 189 -29.79 -3.53 11.73
N GLU A 190 -29.50 -2.36 11.18
CA GLU A 190 -28.68 -2.15 9.99
C GLU A 190 -27.19 -2.35 10.28
N SER A 191 -26.64 -1.74 11.32
CA SER A 191 -25.24 -1.95 11.74
C SER A 191 -24.98 -3.43 12.07
N ARG A 192 -25.92 -4.10 12.73
CA ARG A 192 -25.82 -5.55 13.03
C ARG A 192 -25.77 -6.40 11.76
N ARG A 193 -26.59 -6.07 10.76
CA ARG A 193 -26.57 -6.74 9.47
C ARG A 193 -25.22 -6.60 8.79
N TYR A 194 -24.64 -5.39 8.72
CA TYR A 194 -23.32 -5.16 8.13
C TYR A 194 -22.21 -5.93 8.85
N ILE A 195 -22.18 -5.93 10.17
CA ILE A 195 -21.20 -6.69 10.98
C ILE A 195 -21.31 -8.19 10.65
N THR A 196 -22.54 -8.72 10.60
CA THR A 196 -22.76 -10.14 10.29
C THR A 196 -22.35 -10.50 8.87
N ASP A 197 -22.72 -9.68 7.88
CA ASP A 197 -22.39 -9.89 6.46
C ASP A 197 -20.86 -9.86 6.26
N TRP A 198 -20.17 -8.88 6.84
CA TRP A 198 -18.72 -8.79 6.80
C TRP A 198 -18.04 -9.99 7.48
N ALA A 199 -18.52 -10.40 8.65
CA ALA A 199 -17.92 -11.52 9.34
C ALA A 199 -18.07 -12.83 8.54
N LYS A 200 -19.24 -13.11 7.97
CA LYS A 200 -19.46 -14.27 7.09
C LYS A 200 -18.51 -14.25 5.89
N LEU A 201 -18.29 -13.08 5.30
CA LEU A 201 -17.42 -12.89 4.16
C LEU A 201 -15.95 -13.11 4.53
N LEU A 202 -15.48 -12.48 5.60
CA LEU A 202 -14.07 -12.49 5.99
C LEU A 202 -13.61 -13.86 6.51
N ASN A 203 -14.52 -14.63 7.13
CA ASN A 203 -14.23 -15.99 7.63
C ASN A 203 -14.31 -17.08 6.56
N GLN A 204 -14.57 -16.75 5.27
CA GLN A 204 -14.46 -17.73 4.19
C GLN A 204 -13.03 -18.31 4.12
N PRO A 205 -12.83 -19.58 3.82
CA PRO A 205 -11.50 -20.17 3.72
C PRO A 205 -10.65 -19.45 2.66
N ILE A 206 -9.33 -19.47 2.85
CA ILE A 206 -8.35 -18.94 1.90
C ILE A 206 -7.46 -20.10 1.48
N PRO A 207 -7.56 -20.58 0.23
CA PRO A 207 -6.77 -21.68 -0.24
C PRO A 207 -5.32 -21.26 -0.48
N LYS A 208 -4.39 -22.22 -0.43
CA LYS A 208 -3.04 -22.00 -0.94
C LYS A 208 -3.12 -21.89 -2.47
N ILE A 209 -2.77 -20.74 -3.01
CA ILE A 209 -2.76 -20.52 -4.46
C ILE A 209 -1.43 -21.01 -5.01
N LYS A 210 -1.47 -21.97 -5.96
CA LYS A 210 -0.31 -22.43 -6.71
C LYS A 210 0.26 -21.26 -7.50
N ARG A 211 1.57 -21.02 -7.38
CA ARG A 211 2.24 -19.86 -7.98
C ARG A 211 3.68 -20.12 -8.31
N ALA A 212 4.22 -19.36 -9.24
CA ALA A 212 5.66 -19.32 -9.51
C ALA A 212 6.13 -17.86 -9.61
N ALA A 213 7.29 -17.59 -9.05
CA ALA A 213 8.03 -16.37 -9.31
C ALA A 213 8.82 -16.53 -10.60
N LEU A 214 8.87 -15.45 -11.40
CA LEU A 214 9.58 -15.34 -12.66
C LEU A 214 10.52 -14.14 -12.62
N ASP A 215 11.71 -14.31 -13.17
CA ASP A 215 12.70 -13.27 -13.39
C ASP A 215 13.43 -13.53 -14.70
N ILE A 216 13.82 -12.47 -15.45
CA ILE A 216 14.53 -12.60 -16.72
C ILE A 216 15.84 -11.81 -16.72
N GLU A 217 16.85 -12.35 -17.43
CA GLU A 217 18.07 -11.65 -17.72
C GLU A 217 18.21 -11.43 -19.22
N VAL A 218 18.58 -10.22 -19.60
CA VAL A 218 18.69 -9.78 -20.99
C VAL A 218 20.13 -9.40 -21.27
N ALA A 219 20.66 -9.83 -22.41
CA ALA A 219 21.98 -9.39 -22.86
C ALA A 219 22.01 -7.88 -22.97
N SER A 220 22.91 -7.23 -22.21
CA SER A 220 23.06 -5.79 -22.26
C SER A 220 24.54 -5.42 -22.17
N GLU A 221 24.95 -4.47 -22.99
CA GLU A 221 26.25 -3.81 -22.83
C GLU A 221 26.31 -3.15 -21.45
N GLU A 222 27.51 -3.04 -20.86
CA GLU A 222 27.71 -2.46 -19.54
C GLU A 222 26.92 -1.18 -19.33
N GLU A 223 26.16 -1.14 -18.20
CA GLU A 223 25.40 0.02 -17.68
C GLU A 223 24.17 0.48 -18.50
N ARG A 224 23.68 -0.27 -19.49
CA ARG A 224 22.51 0.11 -20.27
C ARG A 224 21.30 -0.78 -19.95
N ILE A 225 20.24 -0.19 -19.39
CA ILE A 225 18.97 -0.93 -19.19
C ILE A 225 18.32 -1.14 -20.56
N PRO A 226 18.00 -2.40 -20.95
CA PRO A 226 17.37 -2.70 -22.23
C PRO A 226 16.00 -2.02 -22.37
N ASP A 227 15.70 -1.50 -23.56
CA ASP A 227 14.40 -0.88 -23.84
C ASP A 227 13.31 -1.94 -24.03
N THR A 228 12.33 -1.95 -23.13
CA THR A 228 11.25 -2.95 -23.13
C THR A 228 10.32 -2.86 -24.35
N LYS A 229 10.20 -1.68 -25.00
CA LYS A 229 9.36 -1.51 -26.19
C LYS A 229 10.05 -1.99 -27.45
N ARG A 230 11.34 -1.72 -27.56
CA ARG A 230 12.15 -2.18 -28.68
C ARG A 230 12.52 -3.66 -28.55
N ALA A 231 12.86 -4.10 -27.36
CA ALA A 231 13.27 -5.46 -27.02
C ALA A 231 14.28 -6.04 -28.03
N ASP A 232 15.33 -5.23 -28.36
CA ASP A 232 16.31 -5.57 -29.41
C ASP A 232 17.27 -6.70 -28.98
N ASN A 233 17.57 -6.79 -27.67
CA ASN A 233 18.58 -7.69 -27.14
C ASN A 233 17.99 -9.08 -26.82
N GLU A 234 18.85 -10.11 -26.78
CA GLU A 234 18.46 -11.48 -26.49
C GLU A 234 18.11 -11.67 -25.01
N VAL A 235 17.07 -12.45 -24.73
CA VAL A 235 16.80 -12.99 -23.40
C VAL A 235 17.73 -14.18 -23.17
N ILE A 236 18.68 -14.05 -22.26
CA ILE A 236 19.76 -15.01 -22.04
C ILE A 236 19.50 -16.00 -20.90
N ALA A 237 18.68 -15.61 -19.92
CA ALA A 237 18.24 -16.50 -18.84
C ALA A 237 16.82 -16.13 -18.37
N VAL A 238 16.06 -17.13 -17.99
CA VAL A 238 14.76 -16.99 -17.34
C VAL A 238 14.65 -18.01 -16.22
N SER A 239 14.34 -17.56 -15.03
CA SER A 239 14.20 -18.46 -13.89
C SER A 239 12.79 -18.54 -13.37
N PHE A 240 12.42 -19.72 -12.85
CA PHE A 240 11.16 -20.01 -12.20
C PHE A 240 11.39 -20.70 -10.85
N VAL A 241 10.76 -20.16 -9.79
CA VAL A 241 10.68 -20.78 -8.47
C VAL A 241 9.22 -20.91 -8.07
N GLY A 242 8.74 -22.13 -7.92
CA GLY A 242 7.33 -22.45 -7.74
C GLY A 242 6.97 -23.01 -6.36
N SER A 243 5.71 -22.94 -6.03
CA SER A 243 5.12 -23.47 -4.78
C SER A 243 5.01 -24.99 -4.74
N ASP A 244 5.30 -25.67 -5.84
CA ASP A 244 5.36 -27.12 -6.03
C ASP A 244 6.81 -27.62 -6.14
N ASP A 245 7.72 -26.93 -5.43
CA ASP A 245 9.17 -27.22 -5.41
C ASP A 245 9.88 -27.05 -6.77
N LEU A 246 9.24 -26.38 -7.75
CA LEU A 246 9.92 -26.01 -8.98
C LEU A 246 11.08 -25.07 -8.68
N ASN A 247 12.25 -25.43 -9.16
CA ASN A 247 13.46 -24.60 -9.22
C ASN A 247 14.08 -24.86 -10.59
N GLU A 248 13.88 -23.92 -11.52
CA GLU A 248 14.29 -24.10 -12.92
C GLU A 248 14.87 -22.81 -13.48
N VAL A 249 15.95 -22.94 -14.27
CA VAL A 249 16.52 -21.86 -15.06
C VAL A 249 16.61 -22.30 -16.51
N LEU A 250 16.00 -21.53 -17.40
CA LEU A 250 16.05 -21.71 -18.84
C LEU A 250 17.10 -20.75 -19.40
N MET A 251 18.12 -21.28 -20.09
CA MET A 251 19.30 -20.56 -20.52
C MET A 251 19.45 -20.59 -22.04
N LEU A 252 19.76 -19.46 -22.67
CA LEU A 252 20.17 -19.38 -24.05
C LEU A 252 21.69 -19.61 -24.14
N LYS A 253 22.12 -20.54 -24.97
CA LYS A 253 23.53 -20.72 -25.27
C LYS A 253 23.97 -19.67 -26.31
N GLN A 254 24.92 -18.86 -25.94
CA GLN A 254 25.57 -17.92 -26.85
C GLN A 254 26.87 -18.51 -27.41
N ALA A 255 27.27 -18.11 -28.61
CA ALA A 255 28.41 -18.71 -29.34
C ALA A 255 29.74 -18.73 -28.57
N ASN A 256 29.94 -17.78 -27.63
CA ASN A 256 31.16 -17.67 -26.84
C ASN A 256 30.97 -17.90 -25.34
N SER A 257 29.84 -18.51 -24.94
CA SER A 257 29.53 -18.72 -23.51
C SER A 257 30.47 -19.75 -22.87
N GLN A 258 31.07 -19.38 -21.77
CA GLN A 258 31.79 -20.34 -20.90
C GLN A 258 30.81 -20.88 -19.86
N TYR A 259 30.91 -22.17 -19.57
CA TYR A 259 30.00 -22.79 -18.56
C TYR A 259 30.33 -22.33 -17.13
N GLY A 260 31.62 -22.13 -16.82
CA GLY A 260 32.10 -21.84 -15.47
C GLY A 260 31.97 -23.03 -14.51
N GLU A 261 32.22 -22.83 -13.24
CA GLU A 261 32.08 -23.85 -12.19
C GLU A 261 30.62 -23.98 -11.77
N ASN A 262 30.08 -25.21 -11.79
CA ASN A 262 28.72 -25.44 -11.32
C ASN A 262 28.64 -25.46 -9.78
N LYS A 263 28.26 -24.33 -9.20
CA LYS A 263 28.00 -24.14 -7.75
C LYS A 263 26.52 -24.09 -7.39
N LEU A 264 25.65 -24.53 -8.28
CA LEU A 264 24.21 -24.57 -8.07
C LEU A 264 23.80 -25.72 -7.14
N ASP A 265 22.75 -25.53 -6.38
CA ASP A 265 22.09 -26.58 -5.62
C ASP A 265 21.59 -27.68 -6.61
N SER A 266 21.76 -28.93 -6.28
CA SER A 266 21.34 -30.07 -7.09
C SER A 266 19.83 -30.10 -7.39
N LYS A 267 19.02 -29.35 -6.64
CA LYS A 267 17.58 -29.21 -6.86
C LYS A 267 17.25 -28.28 -8.02
N ILE A 268 18.18 -27.41 -8.44
CA ILE A 268 17.98 -26.46 -9.52
C ILE A 268 18.17 -27.16 -10.86
N LYS A 269 17.12 -27.18 -11.66
CA LYS A 269 17.15 -27.74 -13.03
C LYS A 269 17.55 -26.65 -14.01
N ILE A 270 18.46 -26.94 -14.91
CA ILE A 270 18.85 -26.03 -15.98
C ILE A 270 18.43 -26.64 -17.31
N GLY A 271 17.69 -25.86 -18.11
CA GLY A 271 17.37 -26.16 -19.49
C GLY A 271 18.18 -25.26 -20.42
N PHE A 272 19.00 -25.85 -21.30
CA PHE A 272 19.76 -25.09 -22.28
C PHE A 272 19.07 -25.12 -23.65
N TYR A 273 18.99 -23.96 -24.29
CA TYR A 273 18.39 -23.75 -25.61
C TYR A 273 19.43 -23.17 -26.57
N ASP A 274 19.42 -23.65 -27.79
CA ASP A 274 20.28 -23.16 -28.88
C ASP A 274 19.55 -22.04 -29.71
N ASP A 275 18.23 -21.94 -29.58
CA ASP A 275 17.36 -20.94 -30.23
C ASP A 275 16.52 -20.18 -29.21
N GLU A 276 16.59 -18.86 -29.25
CA GLU A 276 15.85 -17.96 -28.35
C GLU A 276 14.34 -18.10 -28.50
N LYS A 277 13.86 -18.33 -29.73
CA LYS A 277 12.42 -18.53 -30.00
C LYS A 277 11.87 -19.76 -29.25
N GLU A 278 12.65 -20.84 -29.22
CA GLU A 278 12.31 -22.04 -28.45
C GLU A 278 12.38 -21.78 -26.93
N LEU A 279 13.36 -21.02 -26.46
CA LEU A 279 13.44 -20.56 -25.06
C LEU A 279 12.17 -19.81 -24.64
N ILE A 280 11.78 -18.79 -25.42
CA ILE A 280 10.59 -17.96 -25.10
C ILE A 280 9.31 -18.79 -25.15
N ARG A 281 9.17 -19.73 -26.07
CA ARG A 281 8.05 -20.68 -26.09
C ARG A 281 8.01 -21.56 -24.83
N ALA A 282 9.17 -22.01 -24.35
CA ALA A 282 9.25 -22.77 -23.11
C ALA A 282 8.84 -21.89 -21.89
N VAL A 283 9.25 -20.62 -21.87
CA VAL A 283 8.81 -19.63 -20.86
C VAL A 283 7.29 -19.46 -20.87
N PHE A 284 6.68 -19.27 -22.04
CA PHE A 284 5.23 -19.13 -22.17
C PHE A 284 4.48 -20.39 -21.73
N ASN A 285 5.02 -21.56 -22.00
CA ASN A 285 4.47 -22.81 -21.49
C ASN A 285 4.47 -22.86 -19.94
N ARG A 286 5.55 -22.41 -19.30
CA ARG A 286 5.62 -22.30 -17.83
C ARG A 286 4.59 -21.27 -17.29
N ILE A 287 4.44 -20.13 -17.94
CA ILE A 287 3.43 -19.12 -17.58
C ILE A 287 2.02 -19.71 -17.65
N LEU A 288 1.69 -20.51 -18.68
CA LEU A 288 0.39 -21.16 -18.81
C LEU A 288 0.14 -22.27 -17.78
N TYR A 289 1.20 -22.89 -17.28
CA TYR A 289 1.09 -23.96 -16.28
C TYR A 289 0.74 -23.45 -14.88
N TYR A 290 1.14 -22.20 -14.53
CA TYR A 290 0.89 -21.64 -13.22
C TYR A 290 -0.33 -20.72 -13.21
N PRO A 291 -1.28 -20.93 -12.28
CA PRO A 291 -2.45 -20.05 -12.12
C PRO A 291 -2.09 -18.65 -11.64
N CYS A 292 -0.94 -18.49 -10.98
CA CYS A 292 -0.45 -17.20 -10.52
C CYS A 292 1.04 -17.05 -10.81
N ILE A 293 1.40 -16.00 -11.53
CA ILE A 293 2.80 -15.60 -11.79
C ILE A 293 3.11 -14.39 -10.92
N ILE A 294 4.25 -14.45 -10.25
CA ILE A 294 4.78 -13.40 -9.39
C ILE A 294 6.04 -12.83 -10.05
N THR A 295 6.17 -11.52 -10.08
CA THR A 295 7.39 -10.84 -10.52
C THR A 295 7.79 -9.75 -9.52
N TYR A 296 9.00 -9.22 -9.68
CA TYR A 296 9.43 -8.00 -9.00
C TYR A 296 9.74 -6.92 -10.03
N ASN A 297 8.83 -5.96 -10.22
CA ASN A 297 8.84 -4.95 -11.28
C ASN A 297 8.57 -5.49 -12.70
N GLY A 298 7.92 -6.65 -12.80
CA GLY A 298 7.65 -7.30 -14.08
C GLY A 298 6.59 -6.62 -14.94
N ASP A 299 5.75 -5.74 -14.37
CA ASP A 299 4.84 -4.88 -15.16
C ASP A 299 5.60 -3.87 -16.02
N ASP A 300 6.76 -3.41 -15.53
CA ASP A 300 7.56 -2.39 -16.23
C ASP A 300 8.73 -2.99 -17.02
N PHE A 301 9.17 -4.23 -16.71
CA PHE A 301 10.34 -4.85 -17.36
C PHE A 301 10.08 -6.24 -17.92
N ASP A 302 9.96 -7.29 -17.10
CA ASP A 302 9.98 -8.69 -17.53
C ASP A 302 8.92 -9.02 -18.58
N LEU A 303 7.67 -8.75 -18.27
CA LEU A 303 6.55 -9.13 -19.12
C LEU A 303 6.44 -8.31 -20.41
N PRO A 304 6.60 -6.96 -20.41
CA PRO A 304 6.67 -6.18 -21.63
C PRO A 304 7.86 -6.60 -22.51
N TYR A 305 9.01 -6.91 -21.90
CA TYR A 305 10.18 -7.37 -22.64
C TYR A 305 9.90 -8.70 -23.34
N LEU A 306 9.42 -9.70 -22.62
CA LEU A 306 9.05 -11.00 -23.18
C LEU A 306 8.00 -10.87 -24.29
N TYR A 307 6.99 -10.01 -24.11
CA TYR A 307 5.95 -9.79 -25.11
C TYR A 307 6.52 -9.22 -26.41
N ASN A 308 7.28 -8.12 -26.32
CA ASN A 308 7.81 -7.44 -27.50
C ASN A 308 8.94 -8.26 -28.13
N ARG A 309 9.77 -8.94 -27.34
CA ARG A 309 10.82 -9.84 -27.88
C ARG A 309 10.22 -11.01 -28.64
N ALA A 310 9.14 -11.61 -28.13
CA ALA A 310 8.42 -12.67 -28.83
C ALA A 310 7.92 -12.22 -30.20
N LEU A 311 7.35 -11.02 -30.29
CA LEU A 311 6.91 -10.43 -31.57
C LEU A 311 8.09 -10.21 -32.52
N ASN A 312 9.23 -9.70 -32.03
CA ASN A 312 10.44 -9.50 -32.83
C ASN A 312 10.98 -10.81 -33.40
N LEU A 313 10.87 -11.90 -32.64
CA LEU A 313 11.25 -13.25 -33.09
C LEU A 313 10.20 -13.91 -33.99
N GLY A 314 9.11 -13.23 -34.33
CA GLY A 314 8.03 -13.76 -35.18
C GLY A 314 7.20 -14.85 -34.50
N ILE A 315 7.04 -14.80 -33.16
CA ILE A 315 6.03 -15.59 -32.44
C ILE A 315 4.67 -14.90 -32.62
N SER A 316 3.66 -15.69 -32.98
CA SER A 316 2.33 -15.16 -33.22
C SER A 316 1.67 -14.67 -31.92
N LYS A 317 0.83 -13.63 -32.02
CA LYS A 317 0.05 -13.14 -30.86
C LYS A 317 -0.84 -14.21 -30.22
N ASP A 318 -1.26 -15.21 -30.99
CA ASP A 318 -2.07 -16.31 -30.51
C ASP A 318 -1.25 -17.28 -29.62
N GLU A 319 0.07 -17.34 -29.81
CA GLU A 319 0.99 -18.11 -28.98
C GLU A 319 1.41 -17.39 -27.70
N ILE A 320 1.15 -16.07 -27.57
CA ILE A 320 1.57 -15.24 -26.44
C ILE A 320 0.49 -15.26 -25.36
N PRO A 321 0.75 -15.75 -24.13
CA PRO A 321 -0.25 -15.81 -23.06
C PRO A 321 -0.47 -14.49 -22.32
N LEU A 322 0.14 -13.40 -22.80
CA LEU A 322 0.15 -12.07 -22.17
C LEU A 322 -0.84 -11.14 -22.86
N ILE A 323 -1.48 -10.25 -22.10
CA ILE A 323 -2.37 -9.18 -22.58
C ILE A 323 -1.76 -7.85 -22.16
N VAL A 324 -1.39 -7.03 -23.12
CA VAL A 324 -0.89 -5.66 -22.91
C VAL A 324 -2.06 -4.75 -22.62
N GLN A 325 -2.04 -4.11 -21.46
CA GLN A 325 -2.95 -3.03 -21.08
C GLN A 325 -2.18 -1.71 -21.03
N ARG A 326 -2.86 -0.60 -20.73
CA ARG A 326 -2.24 0.73 -20.72
C ARG A 326 -1.08 0.83 -19.72
N ASP A 327 -1.27 0.31 -18.51
CA ASP A 327 -0.36 0.52 -17.37
C ASP A 327 0.07 -0.80 -16.71
N ALA A 328 -0.21 -1.95 -17.33
CA ALA A 328 0.11 -3.27 -16.81
C ALA A 328 0.10 -4.35 -17.89
N ILE A 329 0.73 -5.48 -17.63
CA ILE A 329 0.55 -6.70 -18.41
C ILE A 329 -0.18 -7.74 -17.56
N THR A 330 -1.27 -8.28 -18.11
CA THR A 330 -2.06 -9.32 -17.48
C THR A 330 -1.94 -10.65 -18.24
N LEU A 331 -2.31 -11.73 -17.58
CA LEU A 331 -2.27 -13.08 -18.19
C LEU A 331 -3.62 -13.41 -18.82
N LYS A 332 -3.62 -14.12 -19.96
CA LYS A 332 -4.86 -14.67 -20.55
C LYS A 332 -5.53 -15.66 -19.59
N HIS A 333 -4.75 -16.58 -19.00
CA HIS A 333 -5.23 -17.72 -18.21
C HIS A 333 -4.61 -17.79 -16.81
N GLY A 334 -4.44 -16.66 -16.16
CA GLY A 334 -3.81 -16.60 -14.84
C GLY A 334 -4.01 -15.25 -14.20
N VAL A 335 -3.40 -15.09 -13.04
CA VAL A 335 -3.29 -13.83 -12.31
C VAL A 335 -1.81 -13.45 -12.25
N HIS A 336 -1.49 -12.21 -12.53
CA HIS A 336 -0.14 -11.69 -12.36
C HIS A 336 -0.09 -10.72 -11.18
N ILE A 337 0.87 -10.93 -10.28
CA ILE A 337 1.12 -10.07 -9.12
C ILE A 337 2.53 -9.51 -9.23
N ASP A 338 2.65 -8.19 -9.36
CA ASP A 338 3.91 -7.48 -9.29
C ASP A 338 4.19 -7.03 -7.85
N LEU A 339 5.24 -7.57 -7.24
CA LEU A 339 5.60 -7.27 -5.86
C LEU A 339 6.14 -5.86 -5.69
N TYR A 340 6.82 -5.30 -6.69
CA TYR A 340 7.25 -3.90 -6.62
C TYR A 340 6.04 -2.96 -6.45
N ARG A 341 4.98 -3.16 -7.26
CA ARG A 341 3.73 -2.40 -7.14
C ARG A 341 3.07 -2.62 -5.78
N THR A 342 3.04 -3.86 -5.31
CA THR A 342 2.46 -4.22 -4.02
C THR A 342 3.21 -3.58 -2.85
N PHE A 343 4.54 -3.69 -2.80
CA PHE A 343 5.36 -3.13 -1.72
C PHE A 343 5.51 -1.60 -1.80
N SER A 344 5.30 -0.99 -2.97
CA SER A 344 5.26 0.47 -3.13
C SER A 344 4.00 1.11 -2.53
N ASN A 345 2.97 0.33 -2.23
CA ASN A 345 1.77 0.81 -1.57
C ASN A 345 2.07 1.24 -0.13
N ARG A 346 2.05 2.55 0.12
CA ARG A 346 2.39 3.14 1.44
C ARG A 346 1.53 2.61 2.59
N SER A 347 0.28 2.24 2.31
CA SER A 347 -0.61 1.69 3.33
C SER A 347 -0.24 0.25 3.68
N ILE A 348 0.18 -0.55 2.71
CA ILE A 348 0.75 -1.90 2.95
C ILE A 348 2.07 -1.75 3.72
N GLN A 349 2.99 -0.91 3.25
CA GLN A 349 4.28 -0.65 3.89
C GLN A 349 4.12 -0.23 5.36
N GLY A 350 3.24 0.76 5.60
CA GLY A 350 3.05 1.34 6.94
C GLY A 350 2.27 0.44 7.88
N TYR A 351 1.13 -0.09 7.44
CA TYR A 351 0.18 -0.74 8.34
C TYR A 351 0.28 -2.26 8.38
N ALA A 352 0.69 -2.91 7.27
CA ALA A 352 0.92 -4.35 7.28
C ALA A 352 2.36 -4.71 7.71
N PHE A 353 3.35 -3.93 7.28
CA PHE A 353 4.77 -4.21 7.56
C PHE A 353 5.44 -3.23 8.51
N ASN A 354 4.70 -2.32 9.16
CA ASN A 354 5.20 -1.38 10.20
C ASN A 354 6.46 -0.61 9.76
N HIS A 355 6.55 -0.19 8.49
CA HIS A 355 7.70 0.51 7.91
C HIS A 355 9.05 -0.24 8.05
N LYS A 356 9.04 -1.59 8.05
CA LYS A 356 10.26 -2.40 8.15
C LYS A 356 11.25 -2.15 7.01
N TYR A 357 10.76 -1.77 5.84
CA TYR A 357 11.58 -1.39 4.68
C TYR A 357 11.29 0.06 4.28
N SER A 358 12.29 0.75 3.75
CA SER A 358 12.19 2.14 3.26
C SER A 358 12.52 2.25 1.77
N GLU A 359 13.36 1.34 1.28
CA GLU A 359 13.72 1.21 -0.13
C GLU A 359 12.89 0.10 -0.77
N LEU A 360 12.59 0.27 -2.07
CA LEU A 360 11.69 -0.63 -2.80
C LEU A 360 12.43 -1.60 -3.74
N THR A 361 13.76 -1.70 -3.62
CA THR A 361 14.52 -2.71 -4.38
C THR A 361 14.23 -4.10 -3.83
N LEU A 362 14.31 -5.13 -4.68
CA LEU A 362 14.16 -6.53 -4.27
C LEU A 362 15.11 -6.86 -3.12
N ASN A 363 16.36 -6.37 -3.18
CA ASN A 363 17.35 -6.58 -2.13
C ASN A 363 16.89 -6.01 -0.78
N ALA A 364 16.55 -4.71 -0.75
CA ALA A 364 16.19 -4.03 0.50
C ALA A 364 14.91 -4.62 1.14
N VAL A 365 13.92 -4.96 0.33
CA VAL A 365 12.67 -5.57 0.83
C VAL A 365 12.90 -6.99 1.33
N SER A 366 13.72 -7.78 0.63
CA SER A 366 14.05 -9.15 1.04
C SER A 366 14.88 -9.17 2.32
N GLU A 367 15.89 -8.31 2.43
CA GLU A 367 16.69 -8.18 3.65
C GLU A 367 15.82 -7.79 4.86
N ALA A 368 14.92 -6.82 4.68
CA ALA A 368 14.07 -6.33 5.76
C ALA A 368 12.97 -7.32 6.21
N LEU A 369 12.40 -8.12 5.30
CA LEU A 369 11.25 -8.97 5.60
C LEU A 369 11.60 -10.45 5.80
N ILE A 370 12.64 -10.95 5.12
CA ILE A 370 13.03 -12.37 5.15
C ILE A 370 14.50 -12.59 5.52
N ASN A 371 15.25 -11.50 5.79
CA ASN A 371 16.67 -11.53 6.17
C ASN A 371 17.56 -12.26 5.14
N GLU A 372 17.28 -12.05 3.85
CA GLU A 372 18.04 -12.58 2.73
C GLU A 372 18.31 -11.50 1.69
N SER A 373 19.45 -11.61 0.98
CA SER A 373 19.95 -10.59 0.04
C SER A 373 20.18 -11.16 -1.36
N LYS A 374 20.25 -10.26 -2.34
CA LYS A 374 20.73 -10.60 -3.69
C LYS A 374 22.18 -11.07 -3.65
N ILE A 375 22.59 -11.75 -4.69
CA ILE A 375 23.98 -12.14 -4.91
C ILE A 375 24.65 -10.97 -5.65
N ASP A 376 25.73 -10.45 -5.07
CA ASP A 376 26.55 -9.43 -5.75
C ASP A 376 27.49 -10.10 -6.75
N PHE A 377 27.75 -9.44 -7.86
CA PHE A 377 28.77 -9.82 -8.83
C PHE A 377 29.48 -8.57 -9.38
N GLU A 378 30.69 -8.78 -9.88
CA GLU A 378 31.47 -7.72 -10.54
C GLU A 378 31.43 -7.89 -12.06
N GLY A 379 31.12 -6.82 -12.80
CA GLY A 379 31.08 -6.81 -14.27
C GLY A 379 29.66 -6.83 -14.87
N GLY A 380 29.59 -6.95 -16.21
CA GLY A 380 28.31 -7.02 -16.94
C GLY A 380 27.67 -8.41 -16.86
N ILE A 381 26.33 -8.48 -16.86
CA ILE A 381 25.56 -9.71 -16.80
C ILE A 381 25.87 -10.62 -18.00
N ASP A 382 26.08 -10.03 -19.18
CA ASP A 382 26.42 -10.71 -20.44
C ASP A 382 27.80 -11.40 -20.43
N LYS A 383 28.67 -11.07 -19.50
CA LYS A 383 30.01 -11.64 -19.32
C LYS A 383 30.10 -12.75 -18.31
N LEU A 384 28.99 -12.98 -17.55
CA LEU A 384 28.96 -14.04 -16.54
C LEU A 384 29.02 -15.44 -17.19
N PRO A 385 29.79 -16.37 -16.63
CA PRO A 385 29.71 -17.79 -17.01
C PRO A 385 28.26 -18.29 -16.80
N LEU A 386 27.80 -19.22 -17.64
CA LEU A 386 26.44 -19.70 -17.68
C LEU A 386 25.91 -20.17 -16.31
N TYR A 387 26.73 -20.92 -15.53
CA TYR A 387 26.29 -21.38 -14.21
C TYR A 387 26.23 -20.24 -13.17
N GLU A 388 27.03 -19.21 -13.30
CA GLU A 388 26.97 -18.03 -12.43
C GLU A 388 25.76 -17.15 -12.80
N LEU A 389 25.50 -16.93 -14.07
CA LEU A 389 24.30 -16.28 -14.56
C LEU A 389 23.03 -17.02 -14.12
N ALA A 390 23.01 -18.34 -14.24
CA ALA A 390 21.90 -19.17 -13.77
C ALA A 390 21.68 -19.02 -12.26
N ARG A 391 22.76 -18.98 -11.47
CA ARG A 391 22.69 -18.79 -10.01
C ARG A 391 22.15 -17.41 -9.66
N TYR A 392 22.57 -16.37 -10.37
CA TYR A 392 22.12 -15.00 -10.18
C TYR A 392 20.61 -14.86 -10.47
N CYS A 393 20.18 -15.21 -11.68
CA CYS A 393 18.77 -15.16 -12.10
C CYS A 393 17.87 -16.00 -11.17
N HIS A 394 18.31 -17.23 -10.80
CA HIS A 394 17.56 -18.07 -9.86
C HIS A 394 17.42 -17.42 -8.47
N ASN A 395 18.45 -16.74 -7.97
CA ASN A 395 18.36 -16.08 -6.67
C ASN A 395 17.30 -15.00 -6.65
N ASP A 396 17.14 -14.21 -7.72
CA ASP A 396 16.15 -13.16 -7.82
C ASP A 396 14.71 -13.72 -7.83
N SER A 397 14.43 -14.76 -8.62
CA SER A 397 13.15 -15.48 -8.55
C SER A 397 12.91 -16.13 -7.19
N ARG A 398 13.95 -16.68 -6.55
CA ARG A 398 13.85 -17.31 -5.23
C ARG A 398 13.48 -16.30 -4.15
N LEU A 399 14.13 -15.13 -4.13
CA LEU A 399 13.78 -14.03 -3.22
C LEU A 399 12.35 -13.56 -3.47
N THR A 400 11.98 -13.34 -4.73
CA THR A 400 10.63 -12.95 -5.15
C THR A 400 9.58 -13.96 -4.68
N TYR A 401 9.82 -15.26 -4.85
CA TYR A 401 8.93 -16.30 -4.34
C TYR A 401 8.85 -16.29 -2.81
N LYS A 402 9.98 -16.18 -2.10
CA LYS A 402 10.03 -16.17 -0.63
C LYS A 402 9.26 -14.98 -0.03
N LEU A 403 9.26 -13.83 -0.68
CA LEU A 403 8.46 -12.67 -0.28
C LEU A 403 6.94 -12.93 -0.35
N THR A 404 6.49 -13.97 -1.03
CA THR A 404 5.07 -14.39 -1.02
C THR A 404 4.79 -15.55 -0.07
N SER A 405 5.81 -16.31 0.34
CA SER A 405 5.64 -17.54 1.12
C SER A 405 6.02 -17.41 2.59
N PHE A 406 6.68 -16.32 2.99
CA PHE A 406 7.03 -16.10 4.40
C PHE A 406 5.80 -15.92 5.30
N SER A 407 5.95 -16.20 6.59
CA SER A 407 4.89 -16.06 7.60
C SER A 407 3.56 -16.71 7.19
N ASN A 408 3.62 -17.94 6.66
CA ASN A 408 2.45 -18.71 6.23
C ASN A 408 1.64 -18.02 5.11
N ASP A 409 2.31 -17.64 4.03
CA ASP A 409 1.73 -16.95 2.86
C ASP A 409 1.04 -15.62 3.24
N LEU A 410 1.57 -14.90 4.22
CA LEU A 410 0.98 -13.66 4.75
C LEU A 410 0.53 -12.71 3.64
N LEU A 411 1.42 -12.42 2.66
CA LEU A 411 1.11 -11.48 1.59
C LEU A 411 -0.04 -11.96 0.70
N MET A 412 0.00 -13.21 0.27
CA MET A 412 -1.05 -13.79 -0.60
C MET A 412 -2.41 -13.81 0.09
N ARG A 413 -2.44 -14.19 1.36
CA ARG A 413 -3.66 -14.21 2.17
C ARG A 413 -4.19 -12.81 2.43
N LEU A 414 -3.29 -11.84 2.67
CA LEU A 414 -3.63 -10.42 2.80
C LEU A 414 -4.33 -9.89 1.53
N LEU A 415 -3.78 -10.18 0.34
CA LEU A 415 -4.37 -9.76 -0.94
C LEU A 415 -5.77 -10.33 -1.13
N VAL A 416 -6.01 -11.60 -0.77
CA VAL A 416 -7.36 -12.21 -0.83
C VAL A 416 -8.33 -11.53 0.13
N VAL A 417 -7.92 -11.25 1.37
CA VAL A 417 -8.79 -10.56 2.35
C VAL A 417 -9.10 -9.13 1.88
N VAL A 418 -8.10 -8.42 1.37
CA VAL A 418 -8.29 -7.06 0.84
C VAL A 418 -9.21 -7.06 -0.39
N SER A 419 -9.11 -8.08 -1.28
CA SER A 419 -10.04 -8.26 -2.40
C SER A 419 -11.50 -8.42 -1.94
N ARG A 420 -11.72 -9.17 -0.86
CA ARG A 420 -13.07 -9.33 -0.26
C ARG A 420 -13.63 -8.00 0.20
N VAL A 421 -12.82 -7.16 0.85
CA VAL A 421 -13.27 -5.85 1.35
C VAL A 421 -13.40 -4.84 0.21
N GLY A 422 -12.36 -4.73 -0.61
CA GLY A 422 -12.27 -3.78 -1.72
C GLY A 422 -13.13 -4.11 -2.94
N ARG A 423 -13.73 -5.32 -3.00
CA ARG A 423 -14.58 -5.77 -4.13
C ARG A 423 -13.88 -5.72 -5.50
N MET A 424 -12.59 -6.01 -5.52
CA MET A 424 -11.74 -5.88 -6.71
C MET A 424 -10.97 -7.15 -7.01
N PRO A 425 -10.60 -7.41 -8.29
CA PRO A 425 -9.66 -8.46 -8.67
C PRO A 425 -8.36 -8.44 -7.86
N ILE A 426 -7.78 -9.61 -7.58
CA ILE A 426 -6.53 -9.73 -6.79
C ILE A 426 -5.37 -9.02 -7.50
N ASP A 427 -5.29 -9.11 -8.80
CA ASP A 427 -4.32 -8.41 -9.65
C ASP A 427 -4.47 -6.88 -9.59
N ASP A 428 -5.70 -6.35 -9.53
CA ASP A 428 -5.95 -4.92 -9.30
C ASP A 428 -5.58 -4.49 -7.87
N ILE A 429 -5.90 -5.30 -6.86
CA ILE A 429 -5.50 -5.03 -5.47
C ILE A 429 -3.98 -4.90 -5.34
N SER A 430 -3.23 -5.75 -6.02
CA SER A 430 -1.75 -5.71 -5.97
C SER A 430 -1.15 -4.46 -6.61
N ARG A 431 -1.83 -3.85 -7.58
CA ARG A 431 -1.34 -2.70 -8.37
C ARG A 431 -1.89 -1.36 -7.93
N LEU A 432 -3.14 -1.33 -7.48
CA LEU A 432 -3.85 -0.09 -7.20
C LEU A 432 -3.70 0.32 -5.73
N GLY A 433 -3.74 1.62 -5.49
CA GLY A 433 -3.67 2.17 -4.13
C GLY A 433 -4.96 1.96 -3.34
N VAL A 434 -4.86 2.08 -2.02
CA VAL A 434 -5.97 1.92 -1.07
C VAL A 434 -7.18 2.82 -1.38
N SER A 435 -6.97 3.97 -2.02
CA SER A 435 -8.06 4.85 -2.45
C SER A 435 -9.00 4.17 -3.45
N GLN A 436 -8.46 3.35 -4.35
CA GLN A 436 -9.25 2.58 -5.30
C GLN A 436 -10.00 1.42 -4.62
N TRP A 437 -9.40 0.77 -3.62
CA TRP A 437 -10.06 -0.27 -2.85
C TRP A 437 -11.28 0.28 -2.08
N ILE A 438 -11.11 1.43 -1.43
CA ILE A 438 -12.18 2.12 -0.71
C ILE A 438 -13.25 2.62 -1.69
N ARG A 439 -12.86 3.22 -2.83
CA ARG A 439 -13.80 3.62 -3.88
C ARG A 439 -14.67 2.45 -4.33
N SER A 440 -14.06 1.33 -4.68
CA SER A 440 -14.78 0.16 -5.17
C SER A 440 -15.71 -0.44 -4.12
N MET A 441 -15.29 -0.48 -2.84
CA MET A 441 -16.13 -0.90 -1.73
C MET A 441 -17.41 -0.03 -1.63
N PHE A 442 -17.25 1.30 -1.71
CA PHE A 442 -18.39 2.22 -1.68
C PHE A 442 -19.28 2.09 -2.92
N TYR A 443 -18.71 2.02 -4.11
CA TYR A 443 -19.45 1.89 -5.36
C TYR A 443 -20.27 0.58 -5.41
N PHE A 444 -19.67 -0.52 -4.95
CA PHE A 444 -20.38 -1.79 -4.78
C PHE A 444 -21.61 -1.63 -3.88
N GLU A 445 -21.47 -0.92 -2.75
CA GLU A 445 -22.58 -0.72 -1.82
C GLU A 445 -23.67 0.20 -2.40
N HIS A 446 -23.31 1.27 -3.12
CA HIS A 446 -24.28 2.09 -3.85
C HIS A 446 -25.13 1.25 -4.81
N ARG A 447 -24.47 0.38 -5.59
CA ARG A 447 -25.17 -0.54 -6.51
C ARG A 447 -26.06 -1.54 -5.79
N LYS A 448 -25.56 -2.12 -4.71
CA LYS A 448 -26.34 -3.06 -3.88
C LYS A 448 -27.62 -2.44 -3.34
N GLN A 449 -27.60 -1.15 -2.99
CA GLN A 449 -28.72 -0.39 -2.47
C GLN A 449 -29.55 0.34 -3.55
N ASN A 450 -29.23 0.19 -4.82
CA ASN A 450 -29.84 0.90 -5.95
C ASN A 450 -29.75 2.44 -5.82
N VAL A 451 -28.62 2.93 -5.35
CA VAL A 451 -28.31 4.34 -5.18
C VAL A 451 -27.51 4.86 -6.38
N LEU A 452 -27.83 6.06 -6.86
CA LEU A 452 -27.02 6.76 -7.85
C LEU A 452 -25.74 7.27 -7.17
N ILE A 453 -24.58 6.92 -7.73
CA ILE A 453 -23.29 7.39 -7.23
C ILE A 453 -23.19 8.89 -7.55
N PRO A 454 -23.01 9.76 -6.55
CA PRO A 454 -22.97 11.19 -6.79
C PRO A 454 -21.72 11.59 -7.58
N ARG A 455 -21.83 12.63 -8.39
CA ARG A 455 -20.68 13.26 -9.03
C ARG A 455 -19.92 14.16 -8.04
N ARG A 456 -18.66 14.39 -8.33
CA ARG A 456 -17.80 15.25 -7.52
C ARG A 456 -18.36 16.65 -7.36
N GLU A 457 -18.88 17.24 -8.44
CA GLU A 457 -19.45 18.59 -8.45
C GLU A 457 -20.64 18.71 -7.49
N GLU A 458 -21.47 17.66 -7.39
CA GLU A 458 -22.60 17.60 -6.46
C GLU A 458 -22.13 17.57 -4.99
N LEU A 459 -20.99 16.92 -4.72
CA LEU A 459 -20.40 16.90 -3.38
C LEU A 459 -19.72 18.23 -3.01
N GLU A 460 -19.10 18.89 -3.97
CA GLU A 460 -18.49 20.21 -3.79
C GLU A 460 -19.54 21.30 -3.45
N MET A 461 -20.78 21.16 -3.95
CA MET A 461 -21.91 22.05 -3.59
C MET A 461 -22.33 21.95 -2.11
N LYS A 462 -21.93 20.95 -1.35
CA LYS A 462 -22.21 20.83 0.08
C LYS A 462 -21.50 21.92 0.93
N GLY A 463 -20.58 22.65 0.35
CA GLY A 463 -20.02 23.85 0.95
C GLY A 463 -18.56 23.74 1.39
N GLN A 464 -18.09 24.82 1.99
CA GLN A 464 -16.70 25.02 2.41
C GLN A 464 -16.44 24.43 3.81
N SER A 465 -15.15 24.32 4.17
CA SER A 465 -14.74 24.05 5.55
C SER A 465 -15.18 25.15 6.49
N SER A 466 -15.55 24.79 7.72
CA SER A 466 -15.79 25.75 8.82
C SER A 466 -14.52 26.10 9.58
N THR A 467 -13.40 25.39 9.33
CA THR A 467 -12.12 25.61 10.02
C THR A 467 -11.04 26.11 9.07
N ALA A 468 -10.24 27.09 9.53
CA ALA A 468 -9.10 27.59 8.77
C ALA A 468 -7.92 26.61 8.85
N ALA A 469 -7.31 26.32 7.72
CA ALA A 469 -6.10 25.50 7.67
C ALA A 469 -4.89 26.25 8.23
N ILE A 470 -4.08 25.54 9.05
CA ILE A 470 -2.80 26.05 9.56
C ILE A 470 -1.67 25.74 8.58
N ILE A 471 -1.78 24.62 7.88
CA ILE A 471 -0.76 24.15 6.93
C ILE A 471 -1.10 24.71 5.55
N LYS A 472 -0.11 25.33 4.89
CA LYS A 472 -0.21 25.81 3.51
C LYS A 472 -0.71 24.67 2.59
N ASP A 473 -1.58 25.02 1.66
CA ASP A 473 -2.20 24.09 0.69
C ASP A 473 -3.18 23.06 1.29
N LYS A 474 -3.60 23.22 2.55
CA LYS A 474 -4.73 22.46 3.14
C LYS A 474 -5.98 23.33 3.21
N LYS A 475 -7.17 22.73 3.01
CA LYS A 475 -8.46 23.45 3.03
C LYS A 475 -9.11 23.48 4.41
N TYR A 476 -8.64 22.68 5.36
CA TYR A 476 -9.16 22.61 6.73
C TYR A 476 -8.03 22.30 7.74
N ARG A 477 -8.31 22.55 9.03
CA ARG A 477 -7.37 22.30 10.13
C ARG A 477 -7.24 20.81 10.40
N GLY A 478 -6.02 20.27 10.41
CA GLY A 478 -5.72 18.86 10.70
C GLY A 478 -5.82 18.48 12.19
N GLY A 479 -5.24 17.32 12.55
CA GLY A 479 -5.22 16.80 13.91
C GLY A 479 -4.50 17.72 14.92
N PHE A 480 -4.82 17.52 16.20
CA PHE A 480 -4.22 18.26 17.31
C PHE A 480 -2.88 17.63 17.72
N VAL A 481 -1.87 18.46 17.98
CA VAL A 481 -0.59 18.04 18.51
C VAL A 481 -0.22 18.93 19.68
N VAL A 482 -0.07 18.34 20.85
CA VAL A 482 0.38 19.03 22.08
C VAL A 482 1.87 19.37 21.94
N GLU A 483 2.29 20.53 22.45
CA GLU A 483 3.72 20.85 22.55
C GLU A 483 4.40 19.85 23.49
N PRO A 484 5.53 19.23 23.08
CA PRO A 484 6.26 18.34 23.97
C PRO A 484 6.89 19.13 25.13
N LYS A 485 6.83 18.56 26.32
CA LYS A 485 7.66 19.01 27.42
C LYS A 485 9.08 18.50 27.15
N THR A 486 9.97 19.37 26.73
CA THR A 486 11.36 19.06 26.39
C THR A 486 12.08 18.40 27.57
N GLY A 487 12.98 17.48 27.28
CA GLY A 487 13.78 16.79 28.28
C GLY A 487 13.46 15.29 28.37
N VAL A 488 14.07 14.65 29.37
CA VAL A 488 13.89 13.23 29.67
C VAL A 488 12.80 13.05 30.73
N HIS A 489 11.87 12.17 30.45
CA HIS A 489 10.78 11.82 31.35
C HIS A 489 10.75 10.31 31.60
N PHE A 490 10.90 9.89 32.84
CA PHE A 490 10.80 8.51 33.29
C PHE A 490 9.33 8.12 33.55
N ASP A 491 9.06 6.81 33.56
CA ASP A 491 7.75 6.22 33.85
C ASP A 491 6.63 6.79 32.96
N VAL A 492 6.80 6.69 31.65
CA VAL A 492 5.85 7.24 30.69
C VAL A 492 4.93 6.17 30.13
N VAL A 493 3.64 6.40 30.27
CA VAL A 493 2.58 5.56 29.70
C VAL A 493 1.97 6.27 28.49
N VAL A 494 1.79 5.52 27.39
CA VAL A 494 1.12 6.02 26.19
C VAL A 494 -0.27 5.40 26.08
N LEU A 495 -1.28 6.26 26.06
CA LEU A 495 -2.64 5.88 25.71
C LEU A 495 -2.91 6.27 24.25
N ASP A 496 -3.52 5.36 23.49
CA ASP A 496 -3.83 5.55 22.07
C ASP A 496 -5.32 5.26 21.79
N PHE A 497 -5.95 6.14 21.01
CA PHE A 497 -7.32 5.91 20.59
C PHE A 497 -7.41 4.80 19.55
N ALA A 498 -8.13 3.74 19.86
CA ALA A 498 -8.29 2.59 18.99
C ALA A 498 -9.00 2.96 17.68
N SER A 499 -8.24 3.20 16.61
CA SER A 499 -8.75 3.64 15.31
C SER A 499 -9.61 4.92 15.43
N LEU A 500 -9.04 6.02 15.92
CA LEU A 500 -9.76 7.27 16.26
C LEU A 500 -10.71 7.74 15.16
N TYR A 501 -10.22 8.02 13.94
CA TYR A 501 -11.07 8.54 12.87
C TYR A 501 -12.16 7.58 12.41
N PRO A 502 -11.93 6.27 12.21
CA PRO A 502 -13.00 5.29 11.99
C PRO A 502 -14.05 5.25 13.11
N SER A 503 -13.63 5.39 14.36
CA SER A 503 -14.53 5.45 15.52
C SER A 503 -15.40 6.71 15.49
N ILE A 504 -14.81 7.86 15.18
CA ILE A 504 -15.51 9.13 15.03
C ILE A 504 -16.53 9.07 13.89
N ILE A 505 -16.13 8.56 12.72
CA ILE A 505 -17.04 8.39 11.56
C ILE A 505 -18.26 7.57 11.98
N LYS A 506 -18.06 6.48 12.73
CA LYS A 506 -19.15 5.64 13.23
C LYS A 506 -20.02 6.36 14.25
N VAL A 507 -19.43 6.89 15.32
CA VAL A 507 -20.16 7.44 16.49
C VAL A 507 -20.95 8.67 16.12
N TYR A 508 -20.34 9.57 15.36
CA TYR A 508 -20.96 10.83 14.94
C TYR A 508 -21.71 10.73 13.60
N ASN A 509 -21.88 9.50 13.07
CA ASN A 509 -22.65 9.26 11.84
C ASN A 509 -22.18 10.10 10.65
N LEU A 510 -20.86 10.23 10.47
CA LEU A 510 -20.28 11.03 9.40
C LEU A 510 -20.30 10.29 8.07
N SER A 511 -20.89 10.92 7.06
CA SER A 511 -20.93 10.47 5.67
C SER A 511 -21.28 11.64 4.77
N TYR A 512 -20.96 11.58 3.50
CA TYR A 512 -21.20 12.67 2.57
C TYR A 512 -22.69 13.04 2.47
N GLU A 513 -23.62 12.11 2.70
CA GLU A 513 -25.07 12.35 2.69
C GLU A 513 -25.61 12.81 4.04
N THR A 514 -24.95 12.45 5.16
CA THR A 514 -25.43 12.77 6.51
C THR A 514 -24.93 14.12 7.03
N VAL A 515 -23.70 14.50 6.72
CA VAL A 515 -23.16 15.83 7.07
C VAL A 515 -23.79 16.86 6.16
N ARG A 516 -24.34 17.93 6.74
CA ARG A 516 -25.14 18.95 6.05
C ARG A 516 -26.28 18.31 5.21
N CYS A 517 -27.02 17.39 5.83
CA CYS A 517 -28.17 16.77 5.18
C CYS A 517 -29.29 17.82 4.90
N VAL A 518 -30.22 17.47 4.02
CA VAL A 518 -31.28 18.37 3.54
C VAL A 518 -32.41 18.59 4.55
N HIS A 519 -32.43 17.88 5.67
CA HIS A 519 -33.53 17.92 6.66
C HIS A 519 -33.37 19.09 7.61
N ASP A 520 -34.39 19.96 7.68
CA ASP A 520 -34.38 21.16 8.52
C ASP A 520 -34.27 20.84 10.02
N GLU A 521 -34.92 19.79 10.50
CA GLU A 521 -34.87 19.34 11.89
C GLU A 521 -33.50 18.83 12.33
N CYS A 522 -32.63 18.48 11.39
CA CYS A 522 -31.28 18.04 11.69
C CYS A 522 -30.30 19.21 11.90
N LYS A 523 -30.64 20.41 11.46
CA LYS A 523 -29.78 21.60 11.53
C LYS A 523 -29.36 21.97 12.96
N SER A 524 -30.15 21.58 13.96
CA SER A 524 -29.82 21.79 15.38
C SER A 524 -28.78 20.80 15.92
N ASN A 525 -28.47 19.70 15.19
CA ASN A 525 -27.52 18.68 15.61
C ASN A 525 -26.10 19.03 15.12
N ILE A 526 -25.53 20.08 15.72
CA ILE A 526 -24.24 20.65 15.32
C ILE A 526 -23.11 19.73 15.79
N ILE A 527 -22.14 19.56 14.92
CA ILE A 527 -20.89 18.83 15.18
C ILE A 527 -19.95 19.74 16.02
N PRO A 528 -19.36 19.24 17.11
CA PRO A 528 -18.46 20.04 17.95
C PRO A 528 -17.37 20.75 17.15
N GLU A 529 -17.06 21.99 17.52
CA GLU A 529 -16.06 22.88 16.92
C GLU A 529 -16.30 23.18 15.42
N THR A 530 -17.51 23.00 14.89
CA THR A 530 -17.86 23.30 13.49
C THR A 530 -19.21 23.99 13.37
N GLU A 531 -19.50 24.49 12.17
CA GLU A 531 -20.84 24.95 11.77
C GLU A 531 -21.64 23.85 11.04
N HIS A 532 -21.09 22.65 10.97
CA HIS A 532 -21.74 21.53 10.30
C HIS A 532 -22.73 20.82 11.21
N TRP A 533 -23.86 20.37 10.65
CA TRP A 533 -24.80 19.50 11.32
C TRP A 533 -24.79 18.10 10.72
N VAL A 534 -25.25 17.12 11.47
CA VAL A 534 -25.34 15.73 11.04
C VAL A 534 -26.76 15.18 11.15
N CYS A 535 -27.13 14.32 10.22
CA CYS A 535 -28.44 13.73 10.09
C CYS A 535 -28.82 12.85 11.30
N LYS A 536 -30.05 13.03 11.80
CA LYS A 536 -30.67 12.19 12.84
C LYS A 536 -31.64 11.15 12.27
N LYS A 537 -32.03 11.26 10.98
CA LYS A 537 -33.04 10.41 10.37
C LYS A 537 -32.51 9.10 9.81
N ARG A 538 -31.26 9.10 9.37
CA ARG A 538 -30.66 7.94 8.72
C ARG A 538 -29.21 7.75 9.14
N LYS A 539 -28.73 6.51 9.05
CA LYS A 539 -27.32 6.19 9.13
C LYS A 539 -26.62 6.45 7.80
N GLY A 540 -25.44 6.98 7.87
CA GLY A 540 -24.60 7.24 6.71
C GLY A 540 -23.89 5.99 6.19
N MET A 541 -23.73 5.91 4.88
CA MET A 541 -23.07 4.76 4.23
C MET A 541 -21.62 4.60 4.71
N GLU A 542 -20.86 5.72 4.81
CA GLU A 542 -19.49 5.68 5.34
C GLU A 542 -19.48 5.21 6.79
N SER A 543 -20.40 5.72 7.63
CA SER A 543 -20.54 5.32 9.03
C SER A 543 -20.84 3.83 9.17
N LEU A 544 -21.70 3.27 8.34
CA LEU A 544 -22.06 1.85 8.34
C LEU A 544 -20.89 0.97 7.89
N LEU A 545 -20.26 1.29 6.76
CA LEU A 545 -19.19 0.47 6.19
C LEU A 545 -17.92 0.52 7.06
N ILE A 546 -17.40 1.72 7.31
CA ILE A 546 -16.16 1.91 8.08
C ILE A 546 -16.39 1.51 9.55
N GLY A 547 -17.55 1.87 10.11
CA GLY A 547 -17.89 1.54 11.50
C GLY A 547 -17.98 0.04 11.75
N SER A 548 -18.65 -0.72 10.87
CA SER A 548 -18.77 -2.18 11.00
C SER A 548 -17.42 -2.90 10.87
N LEU A 549 -16.58 -2.48 9.92
CA LEU A 549 -15.22 -3.03 9.77
C LEU A 549 -14.33 -2.70 11.00
N ARG A 550 -14.48 -1.48 11.55
CA ARG A 550 -13.78 -1.08 12.78
C ARG A 550 -14.17 -1.98 13.96
N ASP A 551 -15.46 -2.20 14.15
CA ASP A 551 -15.95 -3.02 15.26
C ASP A 551 -15.48 -4.47 15.15
N LEU A 552 -15.54 -5.05 13.96
CA LEU A 552 -14.98 -6.38 13.70
C LEU A 552 -13.48 -6.45 13.99
N ARG A 553 -12.72 -5.44 13.56
CA ARG A 553 -11.28 -5.43 13.84
C ARG A 553 -10.96 -5.34 15.31
N VAL A 554 -11.55 -4.35 16.02
CA VAL A 554 -11.18 -4.03 17.40
C VAL A 554 -11.78 -5.02 18.39
N ASN A 555 -13.07 -5.33 18.25
CA ASN A 555 -13.81 -6.11 19.22
C ASN A 555 -13.81 -7.63 18.93
N TYR A 556 -13.34 -8.06 17.77
CA TYR A 556 -13.39 -9.46 17.37
C TYR A 556 -12.02 -9.98 16.91
N TYR A 557 -11.54 -9.61 15.72
CA TYR A 557 -10.34 -10.22 15.13
C TYR A 557 -9.04 -9.92 15.89
N LYS A 558 -8.86 -8.70 16.44
CA LYS A 558 -7.70 -8.36 17.27
C LYS A 558 -7.67 -9.16 18.57
N GLN A 559 -8.84 -9.48 19.13
CA GLN A 559 -8.94 -10.29 20.36
C GLN A 559 -8.69 -11.76 20.06
N LEU A 560 -9.32 -12.32 19.02
CA LEU A 560 -9.14 -13.72 18.62
C LEU A 560 -7.70 -14.03 18.19
N SER A 561 -7.01 -13.11 17.55
CA SER A 561 -5.59 -13.31 17.19
C SER A 561 -4.68 -13.48 18.41
N ARG A 562 -5.12 -13.05 19.60
CA ARG A 562 -4.40 -13.14 20.87
C ARG A 562 -4.92 -14.24 21.78
N ASP A 563 -6.03 -14.89 21.47
CA ASP A 563 -6.66 -15.91 22.27
C ASP A 563 -5.78 -17.17 22.37
N LYS A 564 -5.38 -17.53 23.58
CA LYS A 564 -4.51 -18.69 23.83
C LYS A 564 -5.20 -20.04 23.60
N SER A 565 -6.54 -20.07 23.61
CA SER A 565 -7.33 -21.30 23.41
C SER A 565 -7.38 -21.74 21.94
N LEU A 566 -7.12 -20.85 20.98
CA LEU A 566 -7.17 -21.13 19.55
C LEU A 566 -5.87 -21.73 19.02
N SER A 567 -5.96 -22.54 17.96
CA SER A 567 -4.82 -23.09 17.25
C SER A 567 -3.94 -21.99 16.64
N LYS A 568 -2.68 -22.30 16.36
CA LYS A 568 -1.75 -21.39 15.69
C LYS A 568 -2.24 -20.95 14.32
N GLU A 569 -2.93 -21.84 13.61
CA GLU A 569 -3.45 -21.57 12.27
C GLU A 569 -4.64 -20.59 12.30
N GLU A 570 -5.59 -20.80 13.23
CA GLU A 570 -6.72 -19.90 13.45
C GLU A 570 -6.26 -18.50 13.86
N LYS A 571 -5.37 -18.43 14.88
CA LYS A 571 -4.76 -17.15 15.27
C LYS A 571 -4.09 -16.44 14.12
N GLY A 572 -3.35 -17.18 13.29
CA GLY A 572 -2.71 -16.64 12.09
C GLY A 572 -3.72 -16.08 11.08
N LEU A 573 -4.86 -16.74 10.89
CA LEU A 573 -5.92 -16.22 10.02
C LEU A 573 -6.53 -14.92 10.56
N TYR A 574 -6.88 -14.90 11.85
CA TYR A 574 -7.48 -13.72 12.47
C TYR A 574 -6.52 -12.53 12.54
N ASP A 575 -5.23 -12.79 12.72
CA ASP A 575 -4.21 -11.75 12.63
C ASP A 575 -4.13 -11.14 11.23
N ILE A 576 -4.12 -11.96 10.18
CA ILE A 576 -4.14 -11.48 8.78
C ILE A 576 -5.38 -10.64 8.49
N ILE A 577 -6.57 -11.08 8.93
CA ILE A 577 -7.80 -10.31 8.76
C ILE A 577 -7.71 -8.98 9.52
N SER A 578 -7.23 -9.01 10.77
CA SER A 578 -7.03 -7.79 11.58
C SER A 578 -6.06 -6.81 10.91
N GLN A 579 -4.97 -7.31 10.33
CA GLN A 579 -3.99 -6.48 9.58
C GLN A 579 -4.59 -5.90 8.31
N ALA A 580 -5.32 -6.68 7.51
CA ALA A 580 -6.01 -6.20 6.32
C ALA A 580 -7.00 -5.07 6.65
N LEU A 581 -7.81 -5.27 7.68
CA LEU A 581 -8.74 -4.24 8.15
C LEU A 581 -8.00 -3.00 8.68
N LYS A 582 -6.84 -3.17 9.35
CA LYS A 582 -6.00 -2.04 9.80
C LYS A 582 -5.53 -1.18 8.62
N VAL A 583 -5.10 -1.81 7.52
CA VAL A 583 -4.67 -1.09 6.31
C VAL A 583 -5.79 -0.20 5.78
N ILE A 584 -7.00 -0.74 5.64
CA ILE A 584 -8.16 -0.04 5.07
C ILE A 584 -8.64 1.06 6.01
N LEU A 585 -8.83 0.74 7.30
CA LEU A 585 -9.38 1.66 8.29
C LEU A 585 -8.47 2.85 8.55
N ASN A 586 -7.16 2.63 8.73
CA ASN A 586 -6.22 3.72 8.98
C ASN A 586 -6.02 4.62 7.76
N ALA A 587 -6.19 4.07 6.55
CA ALA A 587 -6.14 4.85 5.33
C ALA A 587 -7.45 5.60 5.01
N SER A 588 -8.60 5.14 5.53
CA SER A 588 -9.93 5.61 5.12
C SER A 588 -10.11 7.12 5.28
N TYR A 589 -9.78 7.69 6.43
CA TYR A 589 -9.87 9.13 6.65
C TYR A 589 -8.97 9.93 5.68
N GLY A 590 -7.72 9.50 5.51
CA GLY A 590 -6.78 10.16 4.59
C GLY A 590 -7.23 10.10 3.13
N VAL A 591 -7.90 9.01 2.74
CA VAL A 591 -8.49 8.83 1.41
C VAL A 591 -9.72 9.71 1.23
N MET A 592 -10.69 9.63 2.15
CA MET A 592 -11.94 10.40 2.08
C MET A 592 -11.71 11.90 2.21
N GLY A 593 -10.64 12.31 2.90
CA GLY A 593 -10.20 13.71 3.02
C GLY A 593 -9.31 14.21 1.87
N ALA A 594 -9.05 13.39 0.84
CA ALA A 594 -8.21 13.76 -0.30
C ALA A 594 -9.06 14.25 -1.47
N GLU A 595 -8.74 15.43 -2.02
CA GLU A 595 -9.50 16.02 -3.15
C GLU A 595 -9.56 15.14 -4.40
N ILE A 596 -8.59 14.27 -4.60
CA ILE A 596 -8.58 13.33 -5.73
C ILE A 596 -9.59 12.18 -5.58
N PHE A 597 -10.12 11.95 -4.38
CA PHE A 597 -11.07 10.87 -4.14
C PHE A 597 -12.46 11.23 -4.73
N PRO A 598 -13.10 10.32 -5.50
CA PRO A 598 -14.37 10.65 -6.16
C PRO A 598 -15.51 11.03 -5.23
N LEU A 599 -15.55 10.44 -4.03
CA LEU A 599 -16.55 10.76 -3.00
C LEU A 599 -16.03 11.76 -1.94
N TYR A 600 -15.02 12.58 -2.30
CA TYR A 600 -14.50 13.62 -1.43
C TYR A 600 -15.57 14.65 -1.06
N CYS A 601 -15.81 14.82 0.23
CA CYS A 601 -16.72 15.81 0.78
C CYS A 601 -16.00 16.62 1.86
N LEU A 602 -15.68 17.88 1.56
CA LEU A 602 -14.90 18.74 2.45
C LEU A 602 -15.53 18.89 3.84
N PRO A 603 -16.85 19.10 4.00
CA PRO A 603 -17.49 19.14 5.31
C PRO A 603 -17.31 17.87 6.16
N VAL A 604 -17.26 16.69 5.54
CA VAL A 604 -17.03 15.40 6.25
C VAL A 604 -15.58 15.33 6.76
N ALA A 605 -14.63 15.70 5.92
CA ALA A 605 -13.21 15.70 6.30
C ALA A 605 -12.93 16.69 7.44
N ASP A 606 -13.50 17.91 7.36
CA ASP A 606 -13.38 18.95 8.39
C ASP A 606 -14.05 18.51 9.71
N ALA A 607 -15.27 17.96 9.65
CA ALA A 607 -15.98 17.45 10.80
C ALA A 607 -15.19 16.33 11.52
N THR A 608 -14.65 15.38 10.76
CA THR A 608 -13.87 14.26 11.31
C THR A 608 -12.63 14.76 12.05
N ALA A 609 -11.89 15.71 11.46
CA ALA A 609 -10.72 16.30 12.10
C ALA A 609 -11.09 17.13 13.35
N SER A 610 -12.19 17.87 13.29
CA SER A 610 -12.66 18.69 14.41
C SER A 610 -13.05 17.86 15.62
N ILE A 611 -13.80 16.78 15.41
CA ILE A 611 -14.16 15.85 16.49
C ILE A 611 -12.90 15.17 17.06
N GLY A 612 -11.92 14.83 16.21
CA GLY A 612 -10.63 14.30 16.68
C GLY A 612 -9.90 15.26 17.61
N ARG A 613 -9.85 16.54 17.26
CA ARG A 613 -9.30 17.61 18.15
C ARG A 613 -10.10 17.75 19.44
N TYR A 614 -11.42 17.75 19.34
CA TYR A 614 -12.33 17.80 20.49
C TYR A 614 -12.09 16.63 21.44
N ALA A 615 -12.01 15.39 20.93
CA ALA A 615 -11.75 14.21 21.73
C ALA A 615 -10.40 14.29 22.46
N MET A 616 -9.33 14.70 21.77
CA MET A 616 -8.01 14.90 22.36
C MET A 616 -8.04 15.96 23.46
N THR A 617 -8.66 17.14 23.20
CA THR A 617 -8.74 18.24 24.15
C THR A 617 -9.52 17.81 25.41
N LYS A 618 -10.67 17.17 25.24
CA LYS A 618 -11.48 16.69 26.36
C LYS A 618 -10.78 15.60 27.19
N THR A 619 -10.01 14.73 26.55
CA THR A 619 -9.23 13.71 27.26
C THR A 619 -8.10 14.34 28.06
N ILE A 620 -7.44 15.39 27.55
CA ILE A 620 -6.42 16.13 28.29
C ILE A 620 -7.04 16.85 29.51
N GLU A 621 -8.21 17.47 29.36
CA GLU A 621 -8.96 18.07 30.46
C GLU A 621 -9.27 17.01 31.53
N LYS A 622 -9.75 15.82 31.13
CA LYS A 622 -10.03 14.71 32.05
C LYS A 622 -8.78 14.20 32.76
N CYS A 623 -7.63 14.09 32.06
CA CYS A 623 -6.36 13.75 32.69
C CYS A 623 -5.99 14.77 33.79
N LYS A 624 -6.17 16.06 33.50
CA LYS A 624 -5.91 17.15 34.46
C LYS A 624 -6.81 17.05 35.69
N ASP A 625 -8.11 16.76 35.51
CA ASP A 625 -9.06 16.57 36.61
C ASP A 625 -8.70 15.37 37.51
N LEU A 626 -7.97 14.39 37.00
CA LEU A 626 -7.47 13.23 37.73
C LEU A 626 -6.02 13.40 38.22
N ASP A 627 -5.48 14.62 38.17
CA ASP A 627 -4.10 14.97 38.54
C ASP A 627 -3.04 14.16 37.77
N ILE A 628 -3.32 13.82 36.51
CA ILE A 628 -2.39 13.14 35.60
C ILE A 628 -1.67 14.16 34.75
N GLN A 629 -0.34 14.14 34.78
CA GLN A 629 0.47 15.01 33.95
C GLN A 629 0.58 14.51 32.51
N VAL A 630 -0.02 15.24 31.56
CA VAL A 630 0.18 15.03 30.11
C VAL A 630 1.47 15.76 29.71
N ILE A 631 2.43 15.03 29.15
CA ILE A 631 3.74 15.57 28.71
C ILE A 631 3.84 15.76 27.21
N TYR A 632 3.06 15.03 26.42
CA TYR A 632 2.97 15.14 24.96
C TYR A 632 1.67 14.52 24.44
N GLY A 633 1.26 14.89 23.22
CA GLY A 633 0.13 14.26 22.51
C GLY A 633 0.25 14.48 21.02
N ASP A 634 -0.06 13.44 20.23
CA ASP A 634 0.01 13.48 18.77
C ASP A 634 -1.18 12.80 18.13
N THR A 635 -2.09 13.59 17.62
CA THR A 635 -3.26 13.18 16.83
C THR A 635 -4.23 12.24 17.55
N ASP A 636 -3.79 11.06 17.96
CA ASP A 636 -4.56 9.95 18.54
C ASP A 636 -3.89 9.34 19.78
N SER A 637 -2.73 9.84 20.20
CA SER A 637 -1.99 9.33 21.35
C SER A 637 -1.65 10.39 22.38
N LEU A 638 -1.66 10.01 23.67
CA LEU A 638 -1.30 10.84 24.82
C LEU A 638 -0.19 10.18 25.63
N PHE A 639 0.84 10.95 25.97
CA PHE A 639 1.96 10.55 26.79
C PHE A 639 1.77 11.10 28.22
N LEU A 640 1.62 10.20 29.18
CA LEU A 640 1.30 10.48 30.56
C LEU A 640 2.50 10.12 31.43
N LYS A 641 2.86 10.99 32.39
CA LYS A 641 3.95 10.75 33.35
C LYS A 641 3.42 10.06 34.60
N GLY A 642 3.88 8.84 34.87
CA GLY A 642 3.65 8.10 36.09
C GLY A 642 2.18 7.90 36.54
N PRO A 643 1.20 7.64 35.61
CA PRO A 643 -0.17 7.42 36.03
C PRO A 643 -0.32 6.06 36.72
N SER A 644 -1.15 5.97 37.75
CA SER A 644 -1.55 4.68 38.35
C SER A 644 -2.50 3.93 37.41
N THR A 645 -2.57 2.60 37.57
CA THR A 645 -3.50 1.72 36.82
C THR A 645 -4.95 2.18 36.97
N SER A 646 -5.39 2.59 38.17
CA SER A 646 -6.75 3.08 38.40
C SER A 646 -7.04 4.40 37.66
N GLN A 647 -6.05 5.28 37.55
CA GLN A 647 -6.18 6.51 36.78
C GLN A 647 -6.31 6.22 35.28
N ILE A 648 -5.49 5.29 34.74
CA ILE A 648 -5.57 4.86 33.34
C ILE A 648 -6.97 4.30 33.03
N GLU A 649 -7.47 3.37 33.87
CA GLU A 649 -8.81 2.80 33.73
C GLU A 649 -9.91 3.86 33.80
N SER A 650 -9.77 4.84 34.70
CA SER A 650 -10.74 5.93 34.83
C SER A 650 -10.81 6.81 33.58
N VAL A 651 -9.66 7.16 32.98
CA VAL A 651 -9.62 7.91 31.72
C VAL A 651 -10.20 7.08 30.57
N ALA A 652 -9.83 5.81 30.44
CA ALA A 652 -10.30 4.92 29.38
C ALA A 652 -11.83 4.71 29.45
N ASN A 653 -12.35 4.44 30.65
CA ASN A 653 -13.80 4.28 30.84
C ASN A 653 -14.57 5.57 30.54
N TRP A 654 -14.04 6.73 30.98
CA TRP A 654 -14.63 8.02 30.67
C TRP A 654 -14.65 8.29 29.17
N ALA A 655 -13.55 8.05 28.45
CA ALA A 655 -13.49 8.23 27.00
C ALA A 655 -14.52 7.35 26.26
N LYS A 656 -14.72 6.12 26.72
CA LYS A 656 -15.73 5.22 26.19
C LYS A 656 -17.16 5.71 26.43
N GLN A 657 -17.45 6.21 27.65
CA GLN A 657 -18.78 6.66 28.04
C GLN A 657 -19.16 8.02 27.42
N GLU A 658 -18.26 8.99 27.48
CA GLU A 658 -18.56 10.38 27.07
C GLU A 658 -18.27 10.65 25.60
N LEU A 659 -17.20 10.04 25.04
CA LEU A 659 -16.78 10.26 23.67
C LEU A 659 -17.20 9.13 22.72
N GLY A 660 -17.59 7.98 23.25
CA GLY A 660 -17.94 6.78 22.46
C GLY A 660 -16.74 6.14 21.76
N VAL A 661 -15.50 6.45 22.18
CA VAL A 661 -14.27 5.94 21.58
C VAL A 661 -13.45 5.16 22.59
N ASP A 662 -12.85 4.04 22.13
CA ASP A 662 -11.99 3.24 22.98
C ASP A 662 -10.60 3.86 23.06
N LEU A 663 -10.07 3.95 24.28
CA LEU A 663 -8.72 4.43 24.58
C LEU A 663 -7.94 3.30 25.24
N ASP A 664 -6.93 2.77 24.52
CA ASP A 664 -6.14 1.62 24.94
C ASP A 664 -4.77 2.06 25.48
N LEU A 665 -4.21 1.28 26.42
CA LEU A 665 -2.80 1.34 26.77
C LEU A 665 -2.02 0.76 25.59
N ASP A 666 -1.22 1.60 24.89
CA ASP A 666 -0.42 1.20 23.73
C ASP A 666 0.99 0.79 24.16
N LYS A 667 1.67 1.64 24.95
CA LYS A 667 3.07 1.45 25.32
C LYS A 667 3.37 1.93 26.73
N GLN A 668 4.39 1.31 27.31
CA GLN A 668 5.03 1.77 28.53
C GLN A 668 6.52 1.99 28.25
N TYR A 669 7.01 3.17 28.52
CA TYR A 669 8.40 3.52 28.38
C TYR A 669 9.04 3.67 29.75
N ARG A 670 10.20 3.08 29.93
CA ARG A 670 11.10 3.36 31.05
C ARG A 670 11.40 4.86 31.10
N TYR A 671 11.72 5.43 29.93
CA TYR A 671 11.79 6.88 29.75
C TYR A 671 11.58 7.28 28.28
N VAL A 672 11.21 8.55 28.09
CA VAL A 672 11.11 9.19 26.77
C VAL A 672 11.90 10.49 26.79
N ALA A 673 12.68 10.72 25.73
CA ALA A 673 13.41 11.97 25.51
C ALA A 673 12.71 12.78 24.40
N PHE A 674 12.19 13.96 24.75
CA PHE A 674 11.53 14.88 23.83
C PHE A 674 12.43 16.06 23.47
N SER A 675 12.61 16.32 22.18
CA SER A 675 13.14 17.58 21.69
C SER A 675 12.05 18.65 21.65
N GLU A 676 12.41 19.91 21.37
CA GLU A 676 11.46 21.00 21.15
C GLU A 676 10.55 20.80 19.93
N ARG A 677 10.90 19.88 19.03
CA ARG A 677 10.18 19.64 17.79
C ARG A 677 9.04 18.65 17.98
N LYS A 678 7.84 19.03 17.55
CA LYS A 678 6.69 18.11 17.47
C LYS A 678 7.04 16.88 16.61
N LYS A 679 6.52 15.73 17.00
CA LYS A 679 6.70 14.43 16.29
C LYS A 679 8.12 13.88 16.29
N ASN A 680 9.01 14.41 17.14
CA ASN A 680 10.39 13.99 17.28
C ASN A 680 10.66 13.55 18.71
N TYR A 681 10.84 12.24 18.92
CA TYR A 681 11.20 11.69 20.23
C TYR A 681 11.92 10.33 20.12
N LEU A 682 12.60 9.99 21.21
CA LEU A 682 13.18 8.67 21.46
C LEU A 682 12.54 8.12 22.73
N GLY A 683 11.95 6.91 22.68
CA GLY A 683 11.36 6.24 23.83
C GLY A 683 12.00 4.87 24.06
N VAL A 684 12.46 4.59 25.28
CA VAL A 684 13.03 3.30 25.68
C VAL A 684 12.01 2.52 26.50
N GLN A 685 11.65 1.33 26.03
CA GLN A 685 10.70 0.44 26.68
C GLN A 685 11.37 -0.33 27.82
N GLU A 686 10.57 -0.97 28.70
CA GLU A 686 11.08 -1.77 29.83
C GLU A 686 12.00 -2.93 29.39
N ASP A 687 11.73 -3.52 28.24
CA ASP A 687 12.51 -4.61 27.64
C ASP A 687 13.78 -4.15 26.90
N GLY A 688 14.06 -2.83 26.92
CA GLY A 688 15.21 -2.23 26.23
C GLY A 688 14.99 -1.90 24.75
N ASN A 689 13.83 -2.23 24.18
CA ASN A 689 13.48 -1.81 22.81
C ASN A 689 13.37 -0.29 22.72
N VAL A 690 13.84 0.30 21.61
CA VAL A 690 13.87 1.74 21.43
C VAL A 690 12.97 2.16 20.26
N ASP A 691 12.03 3.02 20.57
CA ASP A 691 11.20 3.69 19.56
C ASP A 691 11.83 5.03 19.17
N VAL A 692 12.18 5.17 17.90
CA VAL A 692 12.69 6.42 17.33
C VAL A 692 11.65 6.99 16.38
N LYS A 693 11.14 8.19 16.68
CA LYS A 693 10.13 8.87 15.85
C LYS A 693 10.63 10.22 15.34
N GLY A 694 10.44 10.47 14.04
CA GLY A 694 10.73 11.75 13.39
C GLY A 694 12.18 12.17 13.27
N LEU A 695 13.09 11.51 13.98
CA LEU A 695 14.51 11.86 14.03
C LEU A 695 15.21 11.63 12.69
N THR A 696 16.06 12.58 12.29
CA THR A 696 16.72 12.59 10.97
C THR A 696 17.66 11.39 10.79
N GLY A 697 18.30 10.93 11.84
CA GLY A 697 19.21 9.78 11.82
C GLY A 697 18.57 8.46 11.36
N LYS A 698 17.24 8.33 11.49
CA LYS A 698 16.48 7.15 11.02
C LYS A 698 16.14 7.20 9.53
N LYS A 699 16.26 8.36 8.86
CA LYS A 699 15.84 8.51 7.46
C LYS A 699 16.78 7.78 6.51
N SER A 700 16.23 7.08 5.53
CA SER A 700 16.99 6.29 4.54
C SER A 700 18.01 7.08 3.73
N HIS A 701 17.70 8.37 3.45
CA HIS A 701 18.60 9.26 2.71
C HIS A 701 19.73 9.89 3.56
N THR A 702 19.77 9.61 4.87
CA THR A 702 20.90 10.06 5.72
C THR A 702 22.14 9.24 5.38
N PRO A 703 23.32 9.88 5.18
CA PRO A 703 24.56 9.16 4.88
C PRO A 703 24.85 8.04 5.88
N PRO A 704 25.33 6.87 5.43
CA PRO A 704 25.55 5.71 6.28
C PRO A 704 26.39 5.98 7.52
N PHE A 705 27.48 6.77 7.43
CA PHE A 705 28.32 7.05 8.59
C PHE A 705 27.59 7.83 9.70
N ILE A 706 26.71 8.79 9.34
CA ILE A 706 25.87 9.53 10.31
C ILE A 706 24.82 8.60 10.90
N ARG A 707 24.20 7.78 10.06
CA ARG A 707 23.18 6.81 10.46
C ARG A 707 23.76 5.76 11.42
N ASN A 708 24.93 5.21 11.12
CA ASN A 708 25.60 4.24 11.98
C ASN A 708 25.98 4.85 13.33
N ALA A 709 26.54 6.07 13.33
CA ALA A 709 26.83 6.80 14.56
C ALA A 709 25.56 7.11 15.37
N PHE A 710 24.45 7.45 14.70
CA PHE A 710 23.17 7.69 15.35
C PHE A 710 22.64 6.42 16.03
N TYR A 711 22.66 5.26 15.37
CA TYR A 711 22.23 4.01 15.99
C TYR A 711 23.15 3.57 17.13
N ALA A 712 24.46 3.80 17.04
CA ALA A 712 25.37 3.56 18.16
C ALA A 712 25.01 4.42 19.39
N VAL A 713 24.55 5.66 19.18
CA VAL A 713 24.02 6.51 20.26
C VAL A 713 22.71 5.94 20.81
N VAL A 714 21.81 5.49 19.96
CA VAL A 714 20.54 4.85 20.35
C VAL A 714 20.82 3.59 21.19
N ASP A 715 21.78 2.76 20.80
CA ASP A 715 22.16 1.55 21.53
C ASP A 715 22.69 1.88 22.95
N ILE A 716 23.48 2.93 23.08
CA ILE A 716 23.93 3.41 24.40
C ILE A 716 22.71 3.84 25.24
N LEU A 717 21.82 4.63 24.68
CA LEU A 717 20.62 5.11 25.36
C LEU A 717 19.69 3.96 25.77
N SER A 718 19.63 2.87 25.01
CA SER A 718 18.81 1.69 25.35
C SER A 718 19.22 1.04 26.68
N THR A 719 20.47 1.21 27.09
CA THR A 719 21.04 0.64 28.33
C THR A 719 20.80 1.48 29.59
N VAL A 720 20.33 2.72 29.43
CA VAL A 720 20.04 3.64 30.55
C VAL A 720 18.78 3.18 31.29
N ASN A 721 18.89 2.97 32.60
CA ASN A 721 17.79 2.55 33.47
C ASN A 721 17.34 3.65 34.45
N THR A 722 18.30 4.47 34.91
CA THR A 722 18.06 5.52 35.90
C THR A 722 18.65 6.85 35.42
N GLU A 723 18.29 7.92 36.08
CA GLU A 723 18.82 9.26 35.79
C GLU A 723 20.35 9.31 35.99
N ALA A 724 20.89 8.56 36.95
CA ALA A 724 22.33 8.48 37.19
C ALA A 724 23.10 7.81 36.04
N ASP A 725 22.51 6.90 35.30
CA ASP A 725 23.18 6.20 34.19
C ASP A 725 23.49 7.13 33.00
N PHE A 726 22.79 8.28 32.92
CA PHE A 726 23.00 9.24 31.83
C PHE A 726 24.41 9.83 31.84
N GLU A 727 25.09 9.95 32.99
CA GLU A 727 26.45 10.48 33.03
C GLU A 727 27.42 9.57 32.29
N GLY A 728 27.35 8.25 32.53
CA GLY A 728 28.16 7.28 31.81
C GLY A 728 27.76 7.14 30.32
N ALA A 729 26.51 7.31 29.99
CA ALA A 729 26.04 7.35 28.61
C ALA A 729 26.55 8.58 27.87
N ARG A 730 26.56 9.75 28.51
CA ARG A 730 27.06 11.02 28.00
C ARG A 730 28.51 10.92 27.48
N GLU A 731 29.39 10.39 28.28
CA GLU A 731 30.83 10.24 27.91
C GLU A 731 30.99 9.41 26.62
N LYS A 732 30.23 8.30 26.54
CA LYS A 732 30.27 7.43 25.36
C LYS A 732 29.66 8.11 24.11
N ILE A 733 28.55 8.84 24.26
CA ILE A 733 27.92 9.60 23.18
C ILE A 733 28.86 10.69 22.65
N ILE A 734 29.49 11.47 23.56
CA ILE A 734 30.45 12.51 23.21
C ILE A 734 31.60 11.89 22.42
N LYS A 735 32.12 10.74 22.84
CA LYS A 735 33.21 10.04 22.15
C LYS A 735 32.80 9.66 20.71
N ILE A 736 31.62 9.04 20.51
CA ILE A 736 31.13 8.66 19.17
C ILE A 736 31.06 9.88 18.24
N ILE A 737 30.51 11.00 18.72
CA ILE A 737 30.35 12.21 17.93
C ILE A 737 31.74 12.79 17.56
N LYS A 738 32.64 12.92 18.53
CA LYS A 738 34.00 13.43 18.32
C LYS A 738 34.79 12.56 17.35
N ASP A 739 34.78 11.25 17.51
CA ASP A 739 35.51 10.31 16.64
C ASP A 739 35.02 10.42 15.18
N ASN A 740 33.70 10.46 14.96
CA ASN A 740 33.15 10.62 13.61
C ASN A 740 33.43 12.00 13.00
N ALA A 741 33.34 13.08 13.78
CA ALA A 741 33.71 14.42 13.32
C ALA A 741 35.19 14.53 12.97
N THR A 742 36.09 13.91 13.75
CA THR A 742 37.53 13.88 13.49
C THR A 742 37.86 13.12 12.20
N ARG A 743 37.31 11.90 12.03
CA ARG A 743 37.48 11.12 10.80
C ARG A 743 36.94 11.85 9.56
N LEU A 744 35.78 12.56 9.70
CA LEU A 744 35.23 13.37 8.64
C LEU A 744 36.16 14.54 8.23
N LYS A 745 36.68 15.29 9.20
CA LYS A 745 37.64 16.41 8.95
C LYS A 745 38.90 15.91 8.29
N ALA A 746 39.39 14.73 8.70
CA ALA A 746 40.55 14.07 8.10
C ALA A 746 40.26 13.45 6.71
N LYS A 747 38.99 13.48 6.24
CA LYS A 747 38.52 12.85 4.99
C LYS A 747 38.80 11.33 4.92
N GLU A 748 38.81 10.67 6.05
CA GLU A 748 39.10 9.23 6.18
C GLU A 748 37.85 8.35 5.91
N ILE A 749 36.65 8.94 5.94
CA ILE A 749 35.38 8.20 5.71
C ILE A 749 35.28 7.81 4.23
N PRO A 750 34.94 6.55 3.90
CA PRO A 750 34.71 6.10 2.52
C PRO A 750 33.62 6.91 1.82
N LEU A 751 33.77 7.14 0.51
CA LEU A 751 32.78 7.89 -0.27
C LEU A 751 31.38 7.24 -0.23
N THR A 752 31.32 5.91 -0.20
CA THR A 752 30.08 5.14 -0.09
C THR A 752 29.35 5.37 1.23
N GLU A 753 30.10 5.61 2.32
CA GLU A 753 29.52 5.94 3.63
C GLU A 753 29.08 7.41 3.74
N LEU A 754 29.65 8.30 2.91
CA LEU A 754 29.27 9.71 2.79
C LEU A 754 28.08 9.93 1.83
N ALA A 755 27.67 8.92 1.06
CA ALA A 755 26.70 9.07 0.00
C ALA A 755 25.28 9.31 0.53
N PHE A 756 24.59 10.27 -0.08
CA PHE A 756 23.16 10.42 0.00
C PHE A 756 22.51 9.56 -1.08
N ASN A 757 21.77 8.53 -0.69
CA ASN A 757 21.08 7.63 -1.59
C ASN A 757 19.62 8.08 -1.76
N VAL A 758 19.26 8.57 -2.93
CA VAL A 758 17.93 9.13 -3.19
C VAL A 758 17.31 8.52 -4.45
N MET A 759 16.13 7.96 -4.30
CA MET A 759 15.37 7.43 -5.44
C MET A 759 14.82 8.56 -6.31
N VAL A 760 14.99 8.44 -7.61
CA VAL A 760 14.46 9.37 -8.63
C VAL A 760 12.99 9.10 -8.83
N GLY A 761 12.16 10.04 -8.42
CA GLY A 761 10.70 9.89 -8.47
C GLY A 761 10.06 10.11 -9.85
N LYS A 762 10.77 10.80 -10.78
CA LYS A 762 10.33 11.12 -12.14
C LYS A 762 11.55 11.13 -13.06
N SER A 763 11.32 11.00 -14.37
CA SER A 763 12.42 11.19 -15.32
C SER A 763 13.13 12.53 -15.11
N PRO A 764 14.48 12.59 -15.12
CA PRO A 764 15.24 13.84 -14.89
C PRO A 764 14.74 15.02 -15.71
N ASN A 765 14.34 14.80 -16.95
CA ASN A 765 13.82 15.82 -17.88
C ASN A 765 12.47 16.45 -17.49
N GLU A 766 11.77 15.88 -16.52
CA GLU A 766 10.46 16.40 -16.04
C GLU A 766 10.59 17.46 -14.94
N TYR A 767 11.79 17.65 -14.38
CA TYR A 767 12.04 18.64 -13.31
C TYR A 767 12.34 20.03 -13.90
N LYS A 768 11.26 20.82 -14.18
CA LYS A 768 11.35 22.12 -14.89
C LYS A 768 11.48 23.34 -13.98
N LYS A 769 10.95 23.32 -12.74
CA LYS A 769 10.90 24.50 -11.86
C LYS A 769 12.03 24.52 -10.81
N THR A 770 12.33 23.39 -10.19
CA THR A 770 13.41 23.25 -9.21
C THR A 770 14.07 21.92 -9.45
N VAL A 771 15.36 21.91 -9.71
CA VAL A 771 16.13 20.68 -9.92
C VAL A 771 16.74 20.26 -8.59
N PRO A 772 16.25 19.15 -7.96
CA PRO A 772 16.82 18.61 -6.73
C PRO A 772 18.27 18.18 -6.90
N GLN A 773 19.00 18.04 -5.79
CA GLN A 773 20.43 17.71 -5.83
C GLN A 773 20.71 16.34 -6.44
N HIS A 774 19.91 15.32 -6.14
CA HIS A 774 20.03 13.99 -6.74
C HIS A 774 19.76 13.99 -8.26
N ILE A 775 18.89 14.89 -8.76
CA ILE A 775 18.68 15.05 -10.21
C ILE A 775 19.87 15.72 -10.88
N ARG A 776 20.50 16.72 -10.24
CA ARG A 776 21.75 17.30 -10.76
C ARG A 776 22.87 16.25 -10.84
N ALA A 777 22.96 15.37 -9.83
CA ALA A 777 23.91 14.27 -9.86
C ALA A 777 23.57 13.25 -10.96
N ALA A 778 22.27 12.94 -11.18
CA ALA A 778 21.80 12.11 -12.28
C ALA A 778 22.19 12.68 -13.66
N GLU A 779 21.96 13.98 -13.89
CA GLU A 779 22.37 14.66 -15.13
C GLU A 779 23.90 14.60 -15.36
N MET A 780 24.69 14.62 -14.29
CA MET A 780 26.14 14.48 -14.39
C MET A 780 26.56 13.07 -14.80
N LEU A 781 25.90 12.04 -14.28
CA LEU A 781 26.11 10.65 -14.67
C LEU A 781 25.79 10.45 -16.17
N GLU A 782 24.66 10.97 -16.63
CA GLU A 782 24.27 10.91 -18.05
C GLU A 782 25.25 11.65 -18.94
N LYS A 783 25.66 12.88 -18.58
CA LYS A 783 26.64 13.67 -19.33
C LYS A 783 28.03 13.03 -19.39
N SER A 784 28.40 12.26 -18.34
CA SER A 784 29.67 11.54 -18.31
C SER A 784 29.67 10.24 -19.12
N GLY A 785 28.48 9.82 -19.62
CA GLY A 785 28.30 8.57 -20.36
C GLY A 785 28.34 7.31 -19.48
N LYS A 786 28.42 7.47 -18.14
CA LYS A 786 28.52 6.31 -17.23
C LYS A 786 27.19 5.59 -17.04
N ARG A 787 26.06 6.35 -16.89
CA ARG A 787 24.75 5.74 -16.63
C ARG A 787 23.60 6.67 -17.06
N ALA A 788 22.61 6.13 -17.76
CA ALA A 788 21.32 6.79 -17.95
C ALA A 788 20.46 6.58 -16.70
N VAL A 789 19.87 7.64 -16.16
CA VAL A 789 19.07 7.59 -14.92
C VAL A 789 17.59 7.73 -15.23
N ARG A 790 16.75 6.82 -14.71
CA ARG A 790 15.29 6.77 -14.91
C ARG A 790 14.54 6.94 -13.59
N ALA A 791 13.23 7.16 -13.67
CA ALA A 791 12.35 7.10 -12.51
C ALA A 791 12.44 5.69 -11.86
N GLY A 792 12.60 5.67 -10.54
CA GLY A 792 12.80 4.43 -9.77
C GLY A 792 14.27 4.13 -9.43
N ASP A 793 15.23 4.69 -10.17
CA ASP A 793 16.67 4.50 -9.89
C ASP A 793 17.11 5.23 -8.63
N ILE A 794 18.10 4.67 -7.93
CA ILE A 794 18.75 5.32 -6.81
C ILE A 794 19.98 6.04 -7.33
N VAL A 795 20.08 7.33 -7.03
CA VAL A 795 21.27 8.15 -7.29
C VAL A 795 21.99 8.39 -5.99
N SER A 796 23.26 7.93 -5.93
CA SER A 796 24.18 8.13 -4.81
C SER A 796 25.03 9.34 -5.08
N TYR A 797 24.96 10.37 -4.23
CA TYR A 797 25.72 11.60 -4.44
C TYR A 797 26.40 12.11 -3.17
N ILE A 798 27.49 12.82 -3.34
CA ILE A 798 28.34 13.43 -2.31
C ILE A 798 28.14 14.95 -2.33
N LYS A 799 28.17 15.59 -1.15
CA LYS A 799 28.29 17.04 -1.02
C LYS A 799 29.74 17.45 -1.29
N THR A 800 29.91 18.40 -2.21
CA THR A 800 31.22 18.85 -2.63
C THR A 800 31.36 20.37 -2.57
N THR A 801 32.59 20.84 -2.45
CA THR A 801 32.95 22.27 -2.51
C THR A 801 32.97 22.82 -3.95
N THR A 802 32.64 21.98 -4.95
CA THR A 802 32.60 22.36 -6.36
C THR A 802 31.42 23.27 -6.66
N SER A 803 31.44 23.95 -7.82
CA SER A 803 30.39 24.89 -8.27
C SER A 803 29.00 24.26 -8.32
N THR A 804 28.88 22.94 -8.52
CA THR A 804 27.62 22.20 -8.53
C THR A 804 27.12 21.84 -7.14
N SER A 805 27.98 21.99 -6.11
CA SER A 805 27.70 21.64 -4.69
C SER A 805 27.42 20.15 -4.43
N VAL A 806 27.28 19.34 -5.46
CA VAL A 806 27.08 17.87 -5.39
C VAL A 806 27.72 17.20 -6.61
N LYS A 807 28.17 15.96 -6.41
CA LYS A 807 28.62 15.06 -7.49
C LYS A 807 28.15 13.63 -7.20
N PRO A 808 27.90 12.81 -8.23
CA PRO A 808 27.71 11.37 -8.03
C PRO A 808 28.95 10.75 -7.38
N VAL A 809 28.76 9.68 -6.61
CA VAL A 809 29.86 8.97 -5.93
C VAL A 809 30.92 8.55 -6.93
N GLU A 810 30.53 8.07 -8.11
CA GLU A 810 31.36 7.56 -9.19
C GLU A 810 32.28 8.63 -9.83
N LEU A 811 31.94 9.90 -9.64
CA LEU A 811 32.67 11.04 -10.21
C LEU A 811 33.35 11.92 -9.15
N THR A 812 33.20 11.59 -7.86
CA THR A 812 33.70 12.43 -6.75
C THR A 812 35.13 12.04 -6.33
N LYS A 813 35.99 13.05 -6.13
CA LYS A 813 37.31 12.87 -5.53
C LYS A 813 37.29 13.25 -4.04
N ARG A 814 38.19 12.65 -3.23
CA ARG A 814 38.22 12.87 -1.78
C ARG A 814 38.51 14.32 -1.38
N ASP A 815 39.36 15.02 -2.15
CA ASP A 815 39.70 16.43 -1.91
C ASP A 815 38.51 17.37 -2.12
N GLU A 816 37.52 16.97 -2.92
CA GLU A 816 36.33 17.77 -3.21
C GLU A 816 35.25 17.70 -2.13
N ILE A 817 35.35 16.79 -1.14
CA ILE A 817 34.34 16.61 -0.08
C ILE A 817 34.15 17.90 0.72
N ASP A 818 32.90 18.35 0.85
CA ASP A 818 32.52 19.48 1.70
C ASP A 818 32.28 19.01 3.15
N THR A 819 33.36 18.89 3.90
CA THR A 819 33.33 18.42 5.31
C THR A 819 32.50 19.32 6.21
N GLN A 820 32.44 20.63 5.94
CA GLN A 820 31.63 21.57 6.71
C GLN A 820 30.13 21.26 6.57
N LYS A 821 29.71 20.99 5.34
CA LYS A 821 28.31 20.62 5.07
C LYS A 821 27.90 19.31 5.73
N TYR A 822 28.78 18.35 5.83
CA TYR A 822 28.54 17.12 6.56
C TYR A 822 28.52 17.31 8.08
N LEU A 823 29.33 18.25 8.64
CA LEU A 823 29.22 18.61 10.05
C LEU A 823 27.89 19.26 10.38
N GLU A 824 27.36 20.15 9.53
CA GLU A 824 26.02 20.71 9.67
C GLU A 824 24.93 19.60 9.66
N TYR A 825 25.08 18.56 8.83
CA TYR A 825 24.18 17.41 8.84
C TYR A 825 24.30 16.57 10.10
N MET A 826 25.53 16.36 10.62
CA MET A 826 25.74 15.71 11.91
C MET A 826 25.09 16.53 13.03
N GLU A 827 25.34 17.81 13.10
CA GLU A 827 24.72 18.74 14.06
C GLU A 827 23.19 18.59 14.03
N SER A 828 22.55 18.82 12.86
CA SER A 828 21.09 18.76 12.73
C SER A 828 20.50 17.39 13.06
N THR A 829 21.30 16.32 12.97
CA THR A 829 20.88 14.96 13.30
C THR A 829 20.99 14.68 14.79
N PHE A 830 22.11 15.03 15.40
CA PHE A 830 22.37 14.74 16.80
C PHE A 830 21.71 15.72 17.76
N ASP A 831 21.56 17.00 17.39
CA ASP A 831 20.86 18.00 18.20
C ASP A 831 19.43 17.58 18.55
N GLN A 832 18.77 16.81 17.67
CA GLN A 832 17.43 16.29 17.96
C GLN A 832 17.37 15.34 19.18
N ILE A 833 18.49 14.69 19.52
CA ILE A 833 18.62 13.87 20.73
C ILE A 833 19.32 14.66 21.83
N LEU A 834 20.42 15.35 21.49
CA LEU A 834 21.25 16.06 22.46
C LEU A 834 20.48 17.16 23.20
N SER A 835 19.64 17.91 22.49
CA SER A 835 18.77 18.94 23.11
C SER A 835 17.82 18.36 24.16
N ALA A 836 17.29 17.16 23.90
CA ALA A 836 16.44 16.47 24.87
C ALA A 836 17.23 16.02 26.12
N LEU A 837 18.53 15.78 25.98
CA LEU A 837 19.44 15.38 27.05
C LEU A 837 20.11 16.59 27.75
N GLY A 838 19.81 17.81 27.28
CA GLY A 838 20.43 19.03 27.80
C GLY A 838 21.89 19.27 27.30
N TYR A 839 22.24 18.70 26.13
CA TYR A 839 23.59 18.87 25.54
C TYR A 839 23.51 19.67 24.25
N GLU A 840 24.59 20.39 23.93
CA GLU A 840 24.75 21.12 22.67
C GLU A 840 25.88 20.51 21.83
N PHE A 841 25.65 20.32 20.53
CA PHE A 841 26.60 19.70 19.60
C PHE A 841 27.88 20.50 19.48
N ASP A 842 27.78 21.84 19.39
CA ASP A 842 28.93 22.73 19.29
C ASP A 842 29.87 22.68 20.52
N VAL A 843 29.26 22.60 21.72
CA VAL A 843 30.01 22.42 22.98
C VAL A 843 30.75 21.07 22.96
N ILE A 844 30.16 20.03 22.45
CA ILE A 844 30.79 18.70 22.32
C ILE A 844 32.03 18.80 21.39
N LEU A 845 31.96 19.55 20.30
CA LEU A 845 33.09 19.70 19.37
C LEU A 845 34.13 20.73 19.80
N GLY A 846 33.92 21.42 20.91
CA GLY A 846 34.86 22.40 21.46
C GLY A 846 34.79 23.79 20.80
N ALA A 847 33.67 24.11 20.11
CA ALA A 847 33.37 25.46 19.64
C ALA A 847 32.82 26.26 20.83
N SER A 848 33.60 27.17 21.40
CA SER A 848 33.07 28.15 22.35
C SER A 848 32.17 29.12 21.63
N LYS A 849 30.94 29.39 22.12
CA LYS A 849 30.12 30.50 21.65
C LYS A 849 30.86 31.80 21.90
N LEU A 850 30.88 32.71 20.93
CA LEU A 850 31.42 34.06 21.08
C LEU A 850 30.85 34.81 22.30
N GLU A 851 29.65 34.40 22.78
CA GLU A 851 28.99 34.97 23.97
C GLU A 851 29.75 34.69 25.27
N ASP A 852 30.48 33.57 25.39
CA ASP A 852 31.30 33.25 26.58
C ASP A 852 32.54 34.17 26.70
N PHE A 853 32.95 34.82 25.64
CA PHE A 853 34.03 35.77 25.62
C PHE A 853 33.64 37.17 26.16
N PHE A 854 32.34 37.48 26.22
CA PHE A 854 31.85 38.79 26.67
C PHE A 854 31.40 38.80 28.14
N PHE A 855 31.35 37.68 28.82
CA PHE A 855 30.95 37.58 30.24
C PHE A 855 32.08 37.24 31.21
N THR A 856 33.35 37.17 30.75
CA THR A 856 34.51 37.06 31.62
C THR A 856 35.32 38.38 31.57
N ASN A 857 34.76 39.44 32.11
CA ASN A 857 35.48 40.61 32.62
C ASN A 857 34.68 41.25 33.73
#